data_d3d91e5355a7c4f1fdc9d2090f04ec05
#
_entry.id   d3d91e5355a7c4f1fdc9d2090f04ec05
#
_cell.length_a   1.000
_cell.length_b   1.000
_cell.length_c   1.000
_cell.angle_alpha   90.00
_cell.angle_beta   90.00
_cell.angle_gamma   90.00
#
_symmetry.space_group_name_H-M   'P 1'
#
loop_
_entity.id
_entity.type
_entity.pdbx_description
1 polymer ?
#
loop_
_entity_poly.entity_id
_entity_poly.type
_entity_poly.pdbx_seq_one_letter_code
_entity_poly.pdbx_strand_id
1 'polypeptide(L)'
;MSSKKGNLSINSENIFPIIKKWLYSDHDIFVRELISNGVDAITKLKRLDSMGEAEIEDSPQYRITITSSPKEKTLTFEDNGIGMTAEEVEKYINQIAFSGAADFLEKYKDKDQSEQIIGHFGLGFYSAFMVADKVTIDTLSYQDGAESVHWESDGGLTYELSEGNRDTRGTLITLYLSDDSLEFSNEYRIKEIINKYCSFMPVEIYYINEDKAKEEVKKDIEAEVKSDEDELIGDAPKDEIKADAKTKEKEEPKPLNEIHPLWTKTPADCTEEEYIDFYQHLFLDFKKPLFWIHLNMDYPFNLKGILYFPRLNPNMDKLEGTVKLYNNQVFVADNIKEVIPEFLLVLKGVIDCPDLPLNVSRSALQNDGFVSKISDYITKKVADKLTGMYKNHKEDYENLWDDLSPFIKFGCLRDNKFDEKMKDYMIFKNLEDKYLTLPEYLDAAKETHENQVFYVSDSEAQAKYIQMFKDEGIDAIYLTHNIDNPYITMMEARDDKVKFARIDSDVSASFKGEALSEEDEKKYTDALTETFKKALGVEEIKIKVESLKDENISSMLTQSEADRRMAEMMKMYSEAGMGGMGMNFDKNSETLVLNSNNKLVKYALENPEGELTSTICCQLYDLAVLANKPLSAEELTRFVSRSNEILGKLI
;
A
#
# COMPACT_ATOMS: atom_id res chain seq x y z
N MET A 1 -3.76 -32.89 -52.38
CA MET A 1 -4.71 -32.93 -51.28
C MET A 1 -5.70 -31.80 -51.45
N SER A 2 -7.01 -32.09 -51.58
CA SER A 2 -8.04 -31.06 -51.62
C SER A 2 -8.18 -30.39 -50.25
N SER A 3 -8.16 -29.08 -50.16
CA SER A 3 -8.38 -28.34 -48.92
C SER A 3 -9.82 -28.55 -48.45
N LYS A 4 -10.00 -29.15 -47.30
CA LYS A 4 -11.29 -29.31 -46.62
C LYS A 4 -11.47 -28.18 -45.62
N LYS A 5 -12.42 -27.26 -45.88
CA LYS A 5 -12.87 -26.29 -44.91
C LYS A 5 -13.91 -26.98 -44.00
N GLY A 6 -13.72 -26.93 -42.70
CA GLY A 6 -14.67 -27.40 -41.68
C GLY A 6 -14.73 -26.44 -40.53
N ASN A 7 -15.82 -26.45 -39.78
CA ASN A 7 -15.96 -25.68 -38.53
C ASN A 7 -15.37 -26.51 -37.38
N LEU A 8 -14.71 -25.82 -36.43
CA LEU A 8 -14.33 -26.44 -35.16
C LEU A 8 -15.61 -26.70 -34.34
N SER A 9 -15.77 -27.92 -33.83
CA SER A 9 -16.87 -28.26 -32.94
C SER A 9 -16.35 -28.34 -31.51
N ILE A 10 -17.11 -27.80 -30.57
CA ILE A 10 -16.83 -27.87 -29.15
C ILE A 10 -17.65 -29.03 -28.57
N ASN A 11 -16.97 -29.93 -27.86
CA ASN A 11 -17.66 -31.00 -27.12
C ASN A 11 -17.83 -30.52 -25.67
N SER A 12 -19.06 -30.30 -25.23
CA SER A 12 -19.41 -29.84 -23.88
C SER A 12 -18.94 -30.81 -22.78
N GLU A 13 -18.88 -32.14 -23.05
CA GLU A 13 -18.33 -33.16 -22.11
C GLU A 13 -16.90 -32.85 -21.67
N ASN A 14 -16.10 -32.25 -22.55
CA ASN A 14 -14.70 -31.97 -22.26
C ASN A 14 -14.49 -30.57 -21.67
N ILE A 15 -15.39 -29.62 -21.95
CA ILE A 15 -15.27 -28.23 -21.47
C ILE A 15 -15.74 -28.08 -20.02
N PHE A 16 -16.83 -28.72 -19.65
CA PHE A 16 -17.43 -28.59 -18.34
C PHE A 16 -16.48 -28.95 -17.18
N PRO A 17 -15.72 -30.08 -17.23
CA PRO A 17 -14.69 -30.36 -16.24
C PRO A 17 -13.56 -29.33 -16.18
N ILE A 18 -13.24 -28.69 -17.32
CA ILE A 18 -12.24 -27.61 -17.37
C ILE A 18 -12.77 -26.38 -16.65
N ILE A 19 -14.01 -25.98 -16.92
CA ILE A 19 -14.67 -24.86 -16.24
C ILE A 19 -14.73 -25.12 -14.72
N LYS A 20 -15.20 -26.28 -14.33
CA LYS A 20 -15.35 -26.69 -12.92
C LYS A 20 -14.01 -26.71 -12.16
N LYS A 21 -12.92 -27.10 -12.79
CA LYS A 21 -11.65 -27.38 -12.10
C LYS A 21 -10.53 -26.35 -12.35
N TRP A 22 -10.56 -25.63 -13.48
CA TRP A 22 -9.43 -24.83 -13.94
C TRP A 22 -9.74 -23.38 -14.26
N LEU A 23 -11.00 -23.00 -14.42
CA LEU A 23 -11.35 -21.64 -14.80
C LEU A 23 -11.11 -20.64 -13.65
N TYR A 24 -11.33 -21.08 -12.42
CA TYR A 24 -11.20 -20.25 -11.23
C TYR A 24 -10.23 -20.90 -10.24
N SER A 25 -9.28 -20.12 -9.76
CA SER A 25 -8.28 -20.54 -8.78
C SER A 25 -8.80 -20.54 -7.33
N ASP A 26 -9.90 -19.83 -7.07
CA ASP A 26 -10.51 -19.64 -5.76
C ASP A 26 -12.01 -19.98 -5.85
N HIS A 27 -12.47 -20.89 -5.01
CA HIS A 27 -13.89 -21.30 -4.99
C HIS A 27 -14.82 -20.17 -4.57
N ASP A 28 -14.37 -19.22 -3.75
CA ASP A 28 -15.16 -18.06 -3.30
C ASP A 28 -15.75 -17.22 -4.44
N ILE A 29 -15.15 -17.30 -5.61
CA ILE A 29 -15.51 -16.49 -6.79
C ILE A 29 -16.94 -16.74 -7.25
N PHE A 30 -17.54 -17.92 -6.98
CA PHE A 30 -18.93 -18.18 -7.39
C PHE A 30 -19.91 -17.18 -6.76
N VAL A 31 -19.68 -16.78 -5.51
CA VAL A 31 -20.53 -15.77 -4.83
C VAL A 31 -20.49 -14.46 -5.57
N ARG A 32 -19.27 -14.00 -5.92
CA ARG A 32 -19.08 -12.76 -6.71
C ARG A 32 -19.77 -12.83 -8.06
N GLU A 33 -19.65 -13.92 -8.78
CA GLU A 33 -20.20 -14.09 -10.12
C GLU A 33 -21.75 -14.10 -10.09
N LEU A 34 -22.35 -14.84 -9.13
CA LEU A 34 -23.81 -14.90 -9.02
C LEU A 34 -24.40 -13.54 -8.58
N ILE A 35 -23.79 -12.86 -7.62
CA ILE A 35 -24.21 -11.51 -7.23
C ILE A 35 -24.03 -10.54 -8.40
N SER A 36 -22.92 -10.60 -9.15
CA SER A 36 -22.69 -9.75 -10.31
C SER A 36 -23.77 -9.95 -11.39
N ASN A 37 -24.23 -11.19 -11.62
CA ASN A 37 -25.31 -11.46 -12.55
C ASN A 37 -26.63 -10.82 -12.07
N GLY A 38 -26.93 -10.85 -10.77
CA GLY A 38 -28.08 -10.17 -10.19
C GLY A 38 -27.99 -8.64 -10.32
N VAL A 39 -26.79 -8.06 -10.08
CA VAL A 39 -26.54 -6.63 -10.31
C VAL A 39 -26.79 -6.26 -11.79
N ASP A 40 -26.29 -7.06 -12.72
CA ASP A 40 -26.51 -6.84 -14.16
C ASP A 40 -27.98 -6.95 -14.55
N ALA A 41 -28.72 -7.92 -13.99
CA ALA A 41 -30.15 -8.08 -14.21
C ALA A 41 -30.94 -6.85 -13.76
N ILE A 42 -30.61 -6.30 -12.58
CA ILE A 42 -31.22 -5.08 -12.05
C ILE A 42 -30.80 -3.85 -12.86
N THR A 43 -29.54 -3.75 -13.25
CA THR A 43 -29.02 -2.62 -14.04
C THR A 43 -29.69 -2.55 -15.42
N LYS A 44 -29.86 -3.71 -16.08
CA LYS A 44 -30.61 -3.79 -17.34
C LYS A 44 -32.05 -3.33 -17.19
N LEU A 45 -32.72 -3.75 -16.12
CA LEU A 45 -34.09 -3.36 -15.82
C LEU A 45 -34.22 -1.85 -15.60
N LYS A 46 -33.37 -1.27 -14.74
CA LYS A 46 -33.31 0.19 -14.53
C LYS A 46 -33.11 0.97 -15.82
N ARG A 47 -32.32 0.43 -16.75
CA ARG A 47 -32.09 1.06 -18.04
C ARG A 47 -33.31 0.99 -18.96
N LEU A 48 -34.00 -0.16 -19.01
CA LEU A 48 -35.25 -0.30 -19.78
C LEU A 48 -36.35 0.63 -19.25
N ASP A 49 -36.45 0.74 -17.93
CA ASP A 49 -37.37 1.66 -17.27
C ASP A 49 -37.08 3.13 -17.63
N SER A 50 -35.79 3.54 -17.54
CA SER A 50 -35.39 4.91 -17.92
C SER A 50 -35.66 5.25 -19.39
N MET A 51 -35.75 4.25 -20.26
CA MET A 51 -36.08 4.39 -21.68
C MET A 51 -37.58 4.30 -21.97
N GLY A 52 -38.37 3.97 -20.96
CA GLY A 52 -39.83 3.71 -21.12
C GLY A 52 -40.13 2.41 -21.86
N GLU A 53 -39.18 1.46 -21.88
CA GLU A 53 -39.33 0.13 -22.48
C GLU A 53 -39.76 -0.95 -21.47
N ALA A 54 -39.85 -0.60 -20.18
CA ALA A 54 -40.39 -1.43 -19.12
C ALA A 54 -41.34 -0.62 -18.25
N GLU A 55 -42.50 -1.19 -17.89
CA GLU A 55 -43.40 -0.62 -16.91
C GLU A 55 -43.06 -1.21 -15.53
N ILE A 56 -42.58 -0.38 -14.62
CA ILE A 56 -42.18 -0.79 -13.27
C ILE A 56 -42.98 0.00 -12.24
N GLU A 57 -43.17 -0.61 -11.07
CA GLU A 57 -43.84 0.02 -9.93
C GLU A 57 -43.17 1.37 -9.55
N ASP A 58 -43.96 2.30 -9.01
CA ASP A 58 -43.43 3.54 -8.45
C ASP A 58 -42.48 3.25 -7.29
N SER A 59 -41.20 3.63 -7.44
CA SER A 59 -40.12 3.49 -6.43
C SER A 59 -39.77 2.03 -6.05
N PRO A 60 -39.37 1.18 -6.99
CA PRO A 60 -39.01 -0.20 -6.73
C PRO A 60 -37.75 -0.28 -5.83
N GLN A 61 -37.82 -1.11 -4.79
CA GLN A 61 -36.64 -1.42 -3.97
C GLN A 61 -35.82 -2.53 -4.66
N TYR A 62 -34.80 -2.13 -5.37
CA TYR A 62 -33.88 -3.08 -6.00
C TYR A 62 -32.92 -3.69 -5.00
N ARG A 63 -32.91 -5.04 -4.93
CA ARG A 63 -32.08 -5.77 -3.98
C ARG A 63 -31.68 -7.14 -4.46
N ILE A 64 -30.60 -7.64 -3.88
CA ILE A 64 -30.18 -9.04 -4.00
C ILE A 64 -30.24 -9.63 -2.59
N THR A 65 -30.90 -10.78 -2.44
CA THR A 65 -31.02 -11.48 -1.16
C THR A 65 -30.30 -12.82 -1.25
N ILE A 66 -29.35 -13.06 -0.35
CA ILE A 66 -28.67 -14.35 -0.21
C ILE A 66 -29.26 -15.05 0.99
N THR A 67 -29.75 -16.28 0.81
CA THR A 67 -30.32 -17.06 1.91
C THR A 67 -29.56 -18.38 2.04
N SER A 68 -29.14 -18.72 3.26
CA SER A 68 -28.55 -20.03 3.53
C SER A 68 -29.43 -20.87 4.44
N SER A 69 -29.49 -22.19 4.19
CA SER A 69 -30.06 -23.18 5.07
C SER A 69 -29.03 -24.30 5.30
N PRO A 70 -28.28 -24.25 6.40
CA PRO A 70 -27.36 -25.34 6.79
C PRO A 70 -28.06 -26.70 6.94
N LYS A 71 -29.34 -26.72 7.35
CA LYS A 71 -30.13 -27.96 7.51
C LYS A 71 -30.44 -28.62 6.16
N GLU A 72 -30.84 -27.82 5.18
CA GLU A 72 -31.17 -28.27 3.83
C GLU A 72 -29.92 -28.33 2.91
N LYS A 73 -28.76 -27.90 3.40
CA LYS A 73 -27.52 -27.75 2.63
C LYS A 73 -27.69 -26.87 1.39
N THR A 74 -28.49 -25.80 1.47
CA THR A 74 -28.77 -24.91 0.35
C THR A 74 -28.22 -23.52 0.58
N LEU A 75 -27.85 -22.88 -0.54
CA LEU A 75 -27.51 -21.48 -0.63
C LEU A 75 -28.24 -20.88 -1.82
N THR A 76 -29.05 -19.84 -1.59
CA THR A 76 -29.84 -19.20 -2.65
C THR A 76 -29.38 -17.78 -2.91
N PHE A 77 -29.51 -17.36 -4.15
CA PHE A 77 -29.28 -15.99 -4.63
C PHE A 77 -30.52 -15.52 -5.34
N GLU A 78 -31.18 -14.51 -4.82
CA GLU A 78 -32.40 -13.94 -5.37
C GLU A 78 -32.17 -12.50 -5.77
N ASP A 79 -32.50 -12.14 -7.01
CA ASP A 79 -32.58 -10.79 -7.50
C ASP A 79 -34.04 -10.45 -7.93
N ASN A 80 -34.39 -9.17 -7.86
CA ASN A 80 -35.64 -8.65 -8.40
C ASN A 80 -35.42 -7.83 -9.68
N GLY A 81 -34.49 -8.29 -10.52
CA GLY A 81 -34.11 -7.69 -11.80
C GLY A 81 -35.04 -8.03 -12.95
N ILE A 82 -34.47 -8.07 -14.14
CA ILE A 82 -35.19 -8.26 -15.42
C ILE A 82 -35.91 -9.62 -15.54
N GLY A 83 -35.40 -10.66 -14.87
CA GLY A 83 -35.81 -12.05 -15.06
C GLY A 83 -35.55 -12.58 -16.48
N MET A 84 -36.05 -13.78 -16.77
CA MET A 84 -35.88 -14.44 -18.08
C MET A 84 -37.17 -15.16 -18.52
N THR A 85 -37.41 -15.15 -19.83
CA THR A 85 -38.39 -16.06 -20.47
C THR A 85 -37.75 -17.45 -20.73
N ALA A 86 -38.54 -18.45 -21.13
CA ALA A 86 -38.05 -19.78 -21.44
C ALA A 86 -37.00 -19.74 -22.58
N GLU A 87 -37.21 -18.95 -23.62
CA GLU A 87 -36.29 -18.76 -24.74
C GLU A 87 -34.99 -18.10 -24.29
N GLU A 88 -35.08 -17.15 -23.33
CA GLU A 88 -33.90 -16.49 -22.76
C GLU A 88 -33.10 -17.42 -21.88
N VAL A 89 -33.74 -18.31 -21.09
CA VAL A 89 -33.07 -19.37 -20.33
C VAL A 89 -32.32 -20.31 -21.28
N GLU A 90 -32.98 -20.79 -22.36
CA GLU A 90 -32.32 -21.64 -23.37
C GLU A 90 -31.11 -20.94 -24.02
N LYS A 91 -31.22 -19.63 -24.28
CA LYS A 91 -30.18 -18.85 -24.93
C LYS A 91 -29.02 -18.47 -24.02
N TYR A 92 -29.30 -18.03 -22.76
CA TYR A 92 -28.29 -17.45 -21.89
C TYR A 92 -27.73 -18.43 -20.82
N ILE A 93 -28.51 -19.46 -20.48
CA ILE A 93 -28.11 -20.46 -19.49
C ILE A 93 -27.60 -21.73 -20.17
N ASN A 94 -28.21 -22.19 -21.25
CA ASN A 94 -27.83 -23.46 -21.89
C ASN A 94 -26.71 -23.31 -22.93
N GLN A 95 -26.36 -22.09 -23.33
CA GLN A 95 -25.24 -21.84 -24.28
C GLN A 95 -24.01 -21.35 -23.52
N ILE A 96 -23.04 -22.24 -23.31
CA ILE A 96 -21.78 -21.92 -22.64
C ILE A 96 -21.03 -20.82 -23.40
N ALA A 97 -20.49 -19.81 -22.66
CA ALA A 97 -19.77 -18.66 -23.20
C ALA A 97 -20.64 -17.73 -24.09
N PHE A 98 -21.95 -17.76 -23.92
CA PHE A 98 -22.85 -16.81 -24.54
C PHE A 98 -23.29 -15.77 -23.47
N SER A 99 -23.01 -14.48 -23.73
CA SER A 99 -23.29 -13.42 -22.76
C SER A 99 -24.51 -12.59 -23.14
N GLY A 100 -25.57 -12.66 -22.35
CA GLY A 100 -26.73 -11.76 -22.48
C GLY A 100 -26.40 -10.28 -22.23
N ALA A 101 -25.25 -10.01 -21.60
CA ALA A 101 -24.72 -8.66 -21.44
C ALA A 101 -24.19 -8.10 -22.78
N ALA A 102 -23.46 -8.93 -23.55
CA ALA A 102 -22.95 -8.53 -24.85
C ALA A 102 -24.09 -8.22 -25.85
N ASP A 103 -25.13 -9.06 -25.89
CA ASP A 103 -26.32 -8.84 -26.71
C ASP A 103 -27.05 -7.53 -26.34
N PHE A 104 -27.15 -7.27 -25.05
CA PHE A 104 -27.80 -6.05 -24.54
C PHE A 104 -27.00 -4.81 -24.94
N LEU A 105 -25.67 -4.85 -24.74
CA LEU A 105 -24.78 -3.75 -25.12
C LEU A 105 -24.80 -3.50 -26.64
N GLU A 106 -24.88 -4.54 -27.48
CA GLU A 106 -24.96 -4.40 -28.94
C GLU A 106 -26.25 -3.75 -29.38
N LYS A 107 -27.39 -4.12 -28.75
CA LYS A 107 -28.72 -3.56 -29.06
C LYS A 107 -28.83 -2.07 -28.68
N TYR A 108 -28.08 -1.62 -27.65
CA TYR A 108 -28.20 -0.27 -27.13
C TYR A 108 -26.92 0.59 -27.28
N LYS A 109 -26.00 0.25 -28.22
CA LYS A 109 -24.70 0.91 -28.44
C LYS A 109 -24.75 2.43 -28.68
N ASP A 110 -25.84 2.93 -29.22
CA ASP A 110 -25.99 4.35 -29.65
C ASP A 110 -26.44 5.28 -28.49
N LYS A 111 -26.62 4.78 -27.29
CA LYS A 111 -27.06 5.56 -26.15
C LYS A 111 -25.97 5.56 -25.06
N ASP A 112 -25.43 6.70 -24.81
CA ASP A 112 -24.26 7.12 -24.04
C ASP A 112 -24.07 6.58 -22.58
N GLN A 113 -24.40 5.35 -22.25
CA GLN A 113 -24.21 4.76 -20.89
C GLN A 113 -24.01 3.24 -20.88
N SER A 114 -23.26 2.69 -21.83
CA SER A 114 -23.01 1.24 -21.95
C SER A 114 -22.06 0.64 -20.88
N GLU A 115 -21.53 1.44 -19.97
CA GLU A 115 -20.32 1.12 -19.19
C GLU A 115 -20.59 0.43 -17.83
N GLN A 116 -21.84 0.20 -17.42
CA GLN A 116 -22.16 -0.32 -16.07
C GLN A 116 -22.42 -1.82 -15.97
N ILE A 117 -22.32 -2.56 -17.08
CA ILE A 117 -22.57 -4.01 -17.06
C ILE A 117 -21.28 -4.73 -16.69
N ILE A 118 -21.38 -5.62 -15.68
CA ILE A 118 -20.25 -6.33 -15.09
C ILE A 118 -19.90 -7.59 -15.91
N GLY A 119 -20.89 -8.39 -16.34
CA GLY A 119 -20.71 -9.71 -16.95
C GLY A 119 -20.48 -9.67 -18.47
N HIS A 120 -19.29 -10.05 -18.94
CA HIS A 120 -18.95 -10.02 -20.38
C HIS A 120 -18.74 -11.41 -21.02
N PHE A 121 -18.47 -12.47 -20.23
CA PHE A 121 -17.94 -13.74 -20.75
C PHE A 121 -18.95 -14.88 -20.86
N GLY A 122 -20.13 -14.79 -20.22
CA GLY A 122 -21.14 -15.85 -20.22
C GLY A 122 -20.69 -17.15 -19.55
N LEU A 123 -19.73 -17.06 -18.61
CA LEU A 123 -19.19 -18.20 -17.88
C LEU A 123 -19.42 -18.13 -16.37
N GLY A 124 -19.74 -16.97 -15.83
CA GLY A 124 -19.87 -16.72 -14.39
C GLY A 124 -20.89 -17.62 -13.70
N PHE A 125 -22.05 -17.86 -14.33
CA PHE A 125 -23.09 -18.75 -13.79
C PHE A 125 -22.58 -20.17 -13.51
N TYR A 126 -21.74 -20.70 -14.40
CA TYR A 126 -21.24 -22.09 -14.28
C TYR A 126 -20.29 -22.28 -13.10
N SER A 127 -19.80 -21.21 -12.47
CA SER A 127 -19.03 -21.29 -11.22
C SER A 127 -19.87 -21.90 -10.07
N ALA A 128 -21.19 -21.83 -10.12
CA ALA A 128 -22.10 -22.49 -9.17
C ALA A 128 -21.84 -24.00 -9.04
N PHE A 129 -21.48 -24.67 -10.15
CA PHE A 129 -21.19 -26.10 -10.15
C PHE A 129 -19.82 -26.48 -9.57
N MET A 130 -19.02 -25.51 -9.16
CA MET A 130 -17.79 -25.78 -8.38
C MET A 130 -18.12 -26.22 -6.96
N VAL A 131 -19.28 -25.81 -6.41
CA VAL A 131 -19.65 -25.97 -5.01
C VAL A 131 -20.98 -26.72 -4.83
N ALA A 132 -21.75 -26.91 -5.90
CA ALA A 132 -23.08 -27.54 -5.85
C ALA A 132 -23.13 -28.80 -6.69
N ASP A 133 -23.83 -29.81 -6.18
CA ASP A 133 -24.17 -31.07 -6.90
C ASP A 133 -25.40 -30.88 -7.77
N LYS A 134 -26.26 -29.94 -7.45
CA LYS A 134 -27.46 -29.57 -8.21
C LYS A 134 -27.67 -28.07 -8.12
N VAL A 135 -28.11 -27.46 -9.24
CA VAL A 135 -28.50 -26.05 -9.32
C VAL A 135 -29.90 -25.94 -9.89
N THR A 136 -30.75 -25.11 -9.29
CA THR A 136 -32.06 -24.76 -9.87
C THR A 136 -32.17 -23.26 -10.09
N ILE A 137 -32.94 -22.87 -11.10
CA ILE A 137 -33.26 -21.48 -11.42
C ILE A 137 -34.80 -21.37 -11.52
N ASP A 138 -35.38 -20.49 -10.71
CA ASP A 138 -36.76 -20.08 -10.83
C ASP A 138 -36.80 -18.62 -11.25
N THR A 139 -37.36 -18.30 -12.44
CA THR A 139 -37.31 -16.94 -13.00
C THR A 139 -38.63 -16.52 -13.63
N LEU A 140 -38.94 -15.22 -13.52
CA LEU A 140 -40.05 -14.58 -14.17
C LEU A 140 -39.60 -13.30 -14.83
N SER A 141 -39.81 -13.19 -16.16
CA SER A 141 -39.44 -12.01 -16.93
C SER A 141 -40.28 -10.79 -16.57
N TYR A 142 -39.71 -9.58 -16.73
CA TYR A 142 -40.42 -8.31 -16.58
C TYR A 142 -41.49 -8.07 -17.70
N GLN A 143 -41.46 -8.85 -18.76
CA GLN A 143 -42.31 -8.70 -19.93
C GLN A 143 -43.74 -9.04 -19.58
N ASP A 144 -44.66 -8.22 -20.03
CA ASP A 144 -46.07 -8.40 -19.75
C ASP A 144 -46.61 -9.74 -20.33
N GLY A 145 -47.28 -10.53 -19.50
CA GLY A 145 -47.81 -11.85 -19.87
C GLY A 145 -46.73 -12.97 -19.94
N ALA A 146 -45.50 -12.74 -19.44
CA ALA A 146 -44.49 -13.80 -19.32
C ALA A 146 -44.92 -14.89 -18.33
N GLU A 147 -44.62 -16.15 -18.64
CA GLU A 147 -44.81 -17.29 -17.77
C GLU A 147 -43.57 -17.54 -16.93
N SER A 148 -43.78 -18.01 -15.67
CA SER A 148 -42.70 -18.39 -14.78
C SER A 148 -42.00 -19.66 -15.29
N VAL A 149 -40.69 -19.73 -15.19
CA VAL A 149 -39.85 -20.81 -15.71
C VAL A 149 -39.04 -21.43 -14.57
N HIS A 150 -39.05 -22.75 -14.49
CA HIS A 150 -38.17 -23.53 -13.64
C HIS A 150 -37.19 -24.31 -14.50
N TRP A 151 -35.89 -24.17 -14.17
CA TRP A 151 -34.77 -24.88 -14.79
C TRP A 151 -33.96 -25.60 -13.73
N GLU A 152 -33.53 -26.83 -14.01
CA GLU A 152 -32.64 -27.56 -13.10
C GLU A 152 -31.58 -28.38 -13.85
N SER A 153 -30.42 -28.52 -13.21
CA SER A 153 -29.32 -29.38 -13.66
C SER A 153 -28.49 -29.91 -12.50
N ASP A 154 -28.01 -31.14 -12.63
CA ASP A 154 -27.10 -31.80 -11.68
C ASP A 154 -25.61 -31.50 -11.95
N GLY A 155 -25.32 -30.55 -12.80
CA GLY A 155 -23.95 -30.22 -13.20
C GLY A 155 -23.37 -31.17 -14.24
N GLY A 156 -24.21 -32.02 -14.83
CA GLY A 156 -23.91 -32.79 -16.02
C GLY A 156 -24.15 -31.99 -17.31
N LEU A 157 -24.44 -32.72 -18.38
CA LEU A 157 -24.72 -32.15 -19.73
C LEU A 157 -26.21 -31.96 -19.99
N THR A 158 -27.04 -32.35 -19.03
CA THR A 158 -28.50 -32.39 -19.14
C THR A 158 -29.12 -31.37 -18.22
N TYR A 159 -30.21 -30.81 -18.66
CA TYR A 159 -31.06 -29.92 -17.87
C TYR A 159 -32.52 -30.34 -18.06
N GLU A 160 -33.36 -29.94 -17.11
CA GLU A 160 -34.82 -29.98 -17.23
C GLU A 160 -35.39 -28.59 -17.21
N LEU A 161 -36.36 -28.28 -18.08
CA LEU A 161 -37.04 -27.02 -18.16
C LEU A 161 -38.54 -27.29 -18.02
N SER A 162 -39.18 -26.61 -17.10
CA SER A 162 -40.62 -26.75 -16.80
C SER A 162 -41.25 -25.43 -16.42
N GLU A 163 -42.56 -25.42 -16.25
CA GLU A 163 -43.30 -24.29 -15.70
C GLU A 163 -42.87 -24.04 -14.24
N GLY A 164 -42.57 -22.78 -13.91
CA GLY A 164 -42.18 -22.33 -12.57
C GLY A 164 -43.40 -21.88 -11.72
N ASN A 165 -43.12 -21.55 -10.46
CA ASN A 165 -44.16 -21.09 -9.51
C ASN A 165 -43.92 -19.68 -8.99
N ARG A 166 -43.10 -18.87 -9.71
CA ARG A 166 -42.72 -17.53 -9.25
C ARG A 166 -43.78 -16.51 -9.66
N ASP A 167 -44.27 -15.71 -8.68
CA ASP A 167 -45.30 -14.69 -8.87
C ASP A 167 -44.73 -13.29 -9.06
N THR A 168 -43.45 -13.10 -8.80
CA THR A 168 -42.77 -11.80 -8.90
C THR A 168 -41.61 -11.87 -9.89
N ARG A 169 -41.36 -10.76 -10.62
CA ARG A 169 -40.25 -10.69 -11.55
C ARG A 169 -38.90 -10.90 -10.86
N GLY A 170 -37.92 -11.36 -11.61
CA GLY A 170 -36.55 -11.57 -11.14
C GLY A 170 -36.14 -13.05 -11.20
N THR A 171 -35.00 -13.37 -10.60
CA THR A 171 -34.41 -14.72 -10.67
C THR A 171 -34.00 -15.19 -9.28
N LEU A 172 -34.36 -16.43 -8.97
CA LEU A 172 -33.89 -17.18 -7.79
C LEU A 172 -33.02 -18.34 -8.25
N ILE A 173 -31.77 -18.36 -7.84
CA ILE A 173 -30.81 -19.45 -8.08
C ILE A 173 -30.59 -20.19 -6.78
N THR A 174 -30.89 -21.49 -6.75
CA THR A 174 -30.66 -22.35 -5.57
C THR A 174 -29.54 -23.32 -5.84
N LEU A 175 -28.52 -23.29 -4.99
CA LEU A 175 -27.38 -24.21 -4.97
C LEU A 175 -27.62 -25.28 -3.90
N TYR A 176 -27.66 -26.54 -4.30
CA TYR A 176 -27.60 -27.69 -3.38
C TYR A 176 -26.14 -28.05 -3.19
N LEU A 177 -25.56 -27.63 -2.06
CA LEU A 177 -24.13 -27.69 -1.81
C LEU A 177 -23.65 -29.14 -1.70
N SER A 178 -22.52 -29.43 -2.34
CA SER A 178 -21.81 -30.69 -2.18
C SER A 178 -21.26 -30.83 -0.76
N ASP A 179 -21.02 -32.09 -0.33
CA ASP A 179 -20.50 -32.36 1.02
C ASP A 179 -19.14 -31.69 1.30
N ASP A 180 -18.30 -31.52 0.26
CA ASP A 180 -17.01 -30.85 0.35
C ASP A 180 -17.13 -29.31 0.42
N SER A 181 -18.31 -28.75 0.18
CA SER A 181 -18.56 -27.31 0.06
C SER A 181 -19.51 -26.75 1.12
N LEU A 182 -19.78 -27.52 2.19
CA LEU A 182 -20.71 -27.12 3.26
C LEU A 182 -20.25 -25.88 4.05
N GLU A 183 -18.99 -25.47 3.93
CA GLU A 183 -18.50 -24.21 4.51
C GLU A 183 -19.29 -23.00 3.99
N PHE A 184 -19.81 -23.06 2.76
CA PHE A 184 -20.60 -21.98 2.15
C PHE A 184 -22.06 -21.90 2.65
N SER A 185 -22.53 -22.85 3.47
CA SER A 185 -23.77 -22.70 4.21
C SER A 185 -23.60 -21.87 5.49
N ASN A 186 -22.35 -21.59 5.90
CA ASN A 186 -22.05 -20.85 7.11
C ASN A 186 -22.18 -19.33 6.90
N GLU A 187 -22.96 -18.69 7.76
CA GLU A 187 -23.22 -17.23 7.73
C GLU A 187 -21.94 -16.38 7.72
N TYR A 188 -20.99 -16.70 8.59
CA TYR A 188 -19.75 -15.93 8.70
C TYR A 188 -18.91 -16.03 7.42
N ARG A 189 -18.84 -17.21 6.83
CA ARG A 189 -18.09 -17.45 5.60
C ARG A 189 -18.69 -16.68 4.42
N ILE A 190 -20.00 -16.72 4.24
CA ILE A 190 -20.65 -15.98 3.17
C ILE A 190 -20.52 -14.47 3.35
N LYS A 191 -20.72 -13.96 4.58
CA LYS A 191 -20.52 -12.53 4.86
C LYS A 191 -19.08 -12.09 4.62
N GLU A 192 -18.08 -12.90 4.97
CA GLU A 192 -16.67 -12.65 4.68
C GLU A 192 -16.42 -12.48 3.17
N ILE A 193 -16.97 -13.41 2.36
CA ILE A 193 -16.83 -13.38 0.91
C ILE A 193 -17.54 -12.16 0.31
N ILE A 194 -18.75 -11.85 0.75
CA ILE A 194 -19.50 -10.65 0.32
C ILE A 194 -18.71 -9.39 0.65
N ASN A 195 -18.18 -9.30 1.87
CA ASN A 195 -17.36 -8.17 2.28
C ASN A 195 -16.06 -8.04 1.46
N LYS A 196 -15.47 -9.17 1.05
CA LYS A 196 -14.26 -9.16 0.24
C LYS A 196 -14.51 -8.66 -1.19
N TYR A 197 -15.54 -9.19 -1.85
CA TYR A 197 -15.73 -8.97 -3.29
C TYR A 197 -16.86 -7.99 -3.63
N CYS A 198 -17.84 -7.81 -2.77
CA CYS A 198 -19.10 -7.15 -3.10
C CYS A 198 -19.41 -5.93 -2.23
N SER A 199 -18.49 -5.51 -1.33
CA SER A 199 -18.71 -4.40 -0.38
C SER A 199 -19.19 -3.11 -1.00
N PHE A 200 -18.94 -2.88 -2.27
CA PHE A 200 -19.25 -1.61 -2.94
C PHE A 200 -20.10 -1.78 -4.19
N MET A 201 -20.72 -2.94 -4.40
CA MET A 201 -21.59 -3.15 -5.54
C MET A 201 -22.80 -2.20 -5.53
N PRO A 202 -23.29 -1.73 -6.71
CA PRO A 202 -24.26 -0.63 -6.81
C PRO A 202 -25.72 -1.06 -6.57
N VAL A 203 -25.94 -2.20 -5.93
CA VAL A 203 -27.25 -2.75 -5.55
C VAL A 203 -27.16 -3.26 -4.12
N GLU A 204 -28.17 -3.00 -3.30
CA GLU A 204 -28.22 -3.47 -1.93
C GLU A 204 -28.22 -5.00 -1.83
N ILE A 205 -27.34 -5.53 -0.98
CA ILE A 205 -27.15 -6.98 -0.78
C ILE A 205 -27.54 -7.32 0.65
N TYR A 206 -28.48 -8.24 0.80
CA TYR A 206 -28.98 -8.72 2.07
C TYR A 206 -28.63 -10.18 2.29
N TYR A 207 -28.46 -10.57 3.54
CA TYR A 207 -28.23 -11.96 3.91
C TYR A 207 -29.24 -12.41 4.95
N ILE A 208 -29.81 -13.62 4.75
CA ILE A 208 -30.78 -14.26 5.63
C ILE A 208 -30.31 -15.69 5.96
N ASN A 209 -30.35 -16.05 7.24
CA ASN A 209 -30.20 -17.44 7.65
C ASN A 209 -31.63 -18.02 7.84
N GLU A 210 -32.08 -18.86 6.91
CA GLU A 210 -33.40 -19.38 6.87
C GLU A 210 -33.78 -20.23 8.11
N ASP A 211 -32.80 -21.02 8.58
CA ASP A 211 -33.03 -21.87 9.75
C ASP A 211 -33.26 -21.05 11.02
N LYS A 212 -32.51 -19.97 11.20
CA LYS A 212 -32.72 -19.03 12.33
C LYS A 212 -34.03 -18.29 12.19
N ALA A 213 -34.37 -17.79 11.02
CA ALA A 213 -35.63 -17.10 10.76
C ALA A 213 -36.83 -17.99 11.05
N LYS A 214 -36.81 -19.26 10.62
CA LYS A 214 -37.85 -20.25 10.92
C LYS A 214 -37.95 -20.56 12.42
N GLU A 215 -36.85 -20.59 13.16
CA GLU A 215 -36.84 -20.81 14.62
C GLU A 215 -37.39 -19.59 15.39
N GLU A 216 -37.10 -18.38 14.93
CA GLU A 216 -37.63 -17.15 15.53
C GLU A 216 -39.15 -17.06 15.35
N VAL A 217 -39.64 -17.31 14.13
CA VAL A 217 -41.09 -17.36 13.84
C VAL A 217 -41.81 -18.42 14.71
N LYS A 218 -41.21 -19.60 14.90
CA LYS A 218 -41.78 -20.63 15.79
C LYS A 218 -41.85 -20.18 17.23
N LYS A 219 -40.80 -19.49 17.74
CA LYS A 219 -40.79 -18.95 19.11
C LYS A 219 -41.84 -17.85 19.30
N ASP A 220 -42.02 -16.98 18.30
CA ASP A 220 -43.01 -15.92 18.33
C ASP A 220 -44.41 -16.53 18.37
N ILE A 221 -44.73 -17.54 17.54
CA ILE A 221 -46.01 -18.26 17.55
C ILE A 221 -46.24 -18.98 18.88
N GLU A 222 -45.25 -19.66 19.44
CA GLU A 222 -45.33 -20.32 20.75
C GLU A 222 -45.53 -19.32 21.89
N ALA A 223 -44.99 -18.11 21.79
CA ALA A 223 -45.22 -17.04 22.77
C ALA A 223 -46.63 -16.46 22.67
N GLU A 224 -47.17 -16.25 21.44
CA GLU A 224 -48.52 -15.82 21.23
C GLU A 224 -49.56 -16.85 21.73
N VAL A 225 -49.35 -18.14 21.43
CA VAL A 225 -50.22 -19.23 21.90
C VAL A 225 -50.25 -19.33 23.44
N LYS A 226 -49.13 -19.11 24.11
CA LYS A 226 -49.05 -19.10 25.57
C LYS A 226 -49.75 -17.86 26.17
N SER A 227 -49.74 -16.71 25.51
CA SER A 227 -50.44 -15.53 25.96
C SER A 227 -51.98 -15.69 25.87
N ASP A 228 -52.44 -16.40 24.85
CA ASP A 228 -53.86 -16.69 24.66
C ASP A 228 -54.39 -17.77 25.66
N GLU A 229 -53.55 -18.72 26.09
CA GLU A 229 -53.90 -19.70 27.13
C GLU A 229 -53.94 -19.09 28.54
N ASP A 230 -53.08 -18.08 28.84
CA ASP A 230 -53.08 -17.38 30.12
C ASP A 230 -54.23 -16.38 30.29
N GLU A 231 -54.85 -15.87 29.19
CA GLU A 231 -56.06 -15.05 29.25
C GLU A 231 -57.33 -15.84 29.54
N LEU A 232 -57.31 -17.17 29.42
CA LEU A 232 -58.49 -18.04 29.67
C LEU A 232 -58.61 -18.56 31.11
N ILE A 233 -57.67 -18.29 31.99
CA ILE A 233 -57.70 -18.74 33.40
C ILE A 233 -57.30 -17.59 34.33
N GLY A 234 -58.31 -16.86 34.88
CA GLY A 234 -58.06 -16.06 36.07
C GLY A 234 -58.81 -14.76 36.20
N ASP A 235 -59.97 -14.89 36.91
CA ASP A 235 -60.67 -13.78 37.53
C ASP A 235 -59.95 -13.30 38.78
N ALA A 236 -59.24 -12.16 38.72
CA ALA A 236 -58.78 -11.42 39.90
C ALA A 236 -58.37 -9.96 39.52
N PRO A 237 -58.45 -8.97 40.42
CA PRO A 237 -58.67 -7.57 40.10
C PRO A 237 -57.40 -6.84 39.66
N LYS A 238 -57.60 -5.94 38.71
CA LYS A 238 -56.63 -4.98 38.19
C LYS A 238 -56.21 -4.01 39.28
N ASP A 239 -54.91 -4.01 39.65
CA ASP A 239 -54.20 -2.81 40.02
C ASP A 239 -52.70 -2.97 39.74
N GLU A 240 -52.25 -2.09 38.85
CA GLU A 240 -50.88 -1.58 38.69
C GLU A 240 -49.71 -2.58 38.54
N ILE A 241 -49.48 -3.07 37.31
CA ILE A 241 -48.11 -3.22 36.80
C ILE A 241 -48.09 -2.79 35.32
N LYS A 242 -47.79 -1.52 35.06
CA LYS A 242 -47.26 -1.08 33.79
C LYS A 242 -45.84 -1.59 33.70
N ALA A 243 -45.61 -2.80 33.24
CA ALA A 243 -44.34 -3.26 32.77
C ALA A 243 -44.26 -2.96 31.28
N ASP A 244 -43.33 -2.13 30.89
CA ASP A 244 -42.93 -1.80 29.54
C ASP A 244 -42.75 -3.09 28.72
N ALA A 245 -43.76 -3.55 28.04
CA ALA A 245 -43.61 -4.38 26.87
C ALA A 245 -43.12 -3.45 25.74
N LYS A 246 -41.85 -3.17 25.71
CA LYS A 246 -41.18 -2.69 24.49
C LYS A 246 -41.37 -3.78 23.47
N THR A 247 -42.34 -3.60 22.58
CA THR A 247 -42.38 -4.23 21.26
C THR A 247 -40.98 -3.99 20.68
N LYS A 248 -40.16 -5.02 20.64
CA LYS A 248 -38.92 -4.97 19.84
C LYS A 248 -39.43 -4.83 18.41
N GLU A 249 -39.38 -3.63 17.87
CA GLU A 249 -39.45 -3.43 16.44
C GLU A 249 -38.43 -4.41 15.86
N LYS A 250 -38.89 -5.34 15.01
CA LYS A 250 -37.99 -6.22 14.26
C LYS A 250 -37.09 -5.27 13.46
N GLU A 251 -35.82 -5.18 13.82
CA GLU A 251 -34.87 -4.42 13.02
C GLU A 251 -34.89 -5.00 11.61
N GLU A 252 -35.28 -4.22 10.64
CA GLU A 252 -35.17 -4.60 9.23
C GLU A 252 -33.70 -4.93 8.93
N PRO A 253 -33.44 -6.03 8.20
CA PRO A 253 -32.07 -6.41 7.87
C PRO A 253 -31.38 -5.24 7.14
N LYS A 254 -30.20 -4.85 7.60
CA LYS A 254 -29.40 -3.82 6.95
C LYS A 254 -28.62 -4.41 5.78
N PRO A 255 -28.44 -3.66 4.69
CA PRO A 255 -27.60 -4.11 3.58
C PRO A 255 -26.15 -4.34 4.05
N LEU A 256 -25.48 -5.33 3.47
CA LEU A 256 -24.11 -5.70 3.80
C LEU A 256 -23.06 -4.85 3.06
N ASN A 257 -23.48 -4.09 2.05
CA ASN A 257 -22.61 -3.31 1.18
C ASN A 257 -23.00 -1.83 1.18
N GLU A 258 -22.08 -1.01 0.69
CA GLU A 258 -22.26 0.42 0.46
C GLU A 258 -22.42 0.68 -1.04
N ILE A 259 -23.63 1.12 -1.46
CA ILE A 259 -23.97 1.29 -2.89
C ILE A 259 -23.43 2.60 -3.51
N HIS A 260 -23.02 3.55 -2.68
CA HIS A 260 -22.47 4.86 -3.10
C HIS A 260 -21.12 5.12 -2.44
N PRO A 261 -20.06 4.34 -2.79
CA PRO A 261 -18.77 4.51 -2.17
C PRO A 261 -18.18 5.89 -2.46
N LEU A 262 -17.37 6.39 -1.52
CA LEU A 262 -16.86 7.77 -1.52
C LEU A 262 -16.18 8.17 -2.83
N TRP A 263 -15.45 7.26 -3.50
CA TRP A 263 -14.76 7.56 -4.77
C TRP A 263 -15.69 7.78 -5.96
N THR A 264 -16.99 7.48 -5.85
CA THR A 264 -17.97 7.75 -6.92
C THR A 264 -18.50 9.17 -6.86
N LYS A 265 -18.36 9.86 -5.72
CA LYS A 265 -18.75 11.26 -5.54
C LYS A 265 -17.78 12.19 -6.27
N THR A 266 -18.24 13.40 -6.59
CA THR A 266 -17.31 14.44 -7.05
C THR A 266 -16.43 14.93 -5.88
N PRO A 267 -15.13 15.21 -6.09
CA PRO A 267 -14.25 15.69 -5.02
C PRO A 267 -14.76 16.93 -4.26
N ALA A 268 -15.52 17.79 -4.95
CA ALA A 268 -16.09 19.00 -4.37
C ALA A 268 -17.22 18.74 -3.36
N ASP A 269 -17.87 17.57 -3.46
CA ASP A 269 -19.00 17.18 -2.61
C ASP A 269 -18.55 16.32 -1.41
N CYS A 270 -17.24 16.07 -1.27
CA CYS A 270 -16.68 15.26 -0.20
C CYS A 270 -16.06 16.14 0.89
N THR A 271 -16.28 15.81 2.14
CA THR A 271 -15.67 16.47 3.30
C THR A 271 -14.37 15.77 3.73
N GLU A 272 -13.52 16.47 4.47
CA GLU A 272 -12.31 15.88 5.05
C GLU A 272 -12.62 14.70 5.99
N GLU A 273 -13.70 14.82 6.77
CA GLU A 273 -14.15 13.77 7.68
C GLU A 273 -14.53 12.50 6.92
N GLU A 274 -15.29 12.61 5.82
CA GLU A 274 -15.63 11.46 4.98
C GLU A 274 -14.39 10.74 4.41
N TYR A 275 -13.35 11.48 4.01
CA TYR A 275 -12.10 10.85 3.54
C TYR A 275 -11.37 10.11 4.66
N ILE A 276 -11.33 10.66 5.86
CA ILE A 276 -10.67 10.04 7.01
C ILE A 276 -11.44 8.80 7.46
N ASP A 277 -12.76 8.89 7.60
CA ASP A 277 -13.62 7.79 8.01
C ASP A 277 -13.57 6.64 7.01
N PHE A 278 -13.61 6.95 5.71
CA PHE A 278 -13.47 5.96 4.65
C PHE A 278 -12.12 5.24 4.72
N TYR A 279 -11.02 5.99 4.93
CA TYR A 279 -9.68 5.42 5.09
C TYR A 279 -9.60 4.47 6.29
N GLN A 280 -10.09 4.92 7.46
CA GLN A 280 -10.04 4.15 8.69
C GLN A 280 -10.88 2.88 8.62
N HIS A 281 -12.07 2.96 8.02
CA HIS A 281 -12.95 1.81 7.81
C HIS A 281 -12.36 0.77 6.85
N LEU A 282 -11.86 1.23 5.72
CA LEU A 282 -11.40 0.33 4.66
C LEU A 282 -10.08 -0.36 4.97
N PHE A 283 -9.16 0.34 5.65
CA PHE A 283 -7.79 -0.16 5.92
C PHE A 283 -7.56 -0.54 7.38
N LEU A 284 -8.57 -0.40 8.26
CA LEU A 284 -8.47 -0.63 9.71
C LEU A 284 -7.27 0.09 10.33
N ASP A 285 -6.96 1.28 9.81
CA ASP A 285 -5.84 2.11 10.22
C ASP A 285 -6.36 3.34 10.96
N PHE A 286 -6.21 3.36 12.27
CA PHE A 286 -6.71 4.44 13.12
C PHE A 286 -5.88 5.73 13.07
N LYS A 287 -4.70 5.70 12.42
CA LYS A 287 -3.91 6.91 12.19
C LYS A 287 -4.48 7.67 11.00
N LYS A 288 -4.57 8.99 11.12
CA LYS A 288 -4.97 9.83 10.00
C LYS A 288 -3.92 9.75 8.89
N PRO A 289 -4.32 9.65 7.60
CA PRO A 289 -3.40 9.77 6.49
C PRO A 289 -2.79 11.18 6.45
N LEU A 290 -1.62 11.34 5.83
CA LEU A 290 -0.98 12.63 5.65
C LEU A 290 -1.82 13.55 4.75
N PHE A 291 -2.29 13.00 3.65
CA PHE A 291 -3.21 13.61 2.67
C PHE A 291 -3.73 12.53 1.72
N TRP A 292 -4.57 12.94 0.78
CA TRP A 292 -5.13 12.05 -0.24
C TRP A 292 -5.22 12.72 -1.61
N ILE A 293 -5.39 11.89 -2.62
CA ILE A 293 -5.65 12.30 -4.00
C ILE A 293 -6.94 11.63 -4.44
N HIS A 294 -7.98 12.40 -4.72
CA HIS A 294 -9.20 11.90 -5.33
C HIS A 294 -9.02 11.91 -6.85
N LEU A 295 -9.04 10.72 -7.44
CA LEU A 295 -8.93 10.52 -8.88
C LEU A 295 -10.32 10.53 -9.49
N ASN A 296 -10.50 11.33 -10.53
CA ASN A 296 -11.73 11.35 -11.33
C ASN A 296 -11.34 11.71 -12.76
N MET A 297 -11.49 10.77 -13.68
CA MET A 297 -11.16 10.92 -15.09
C MET A 297 -12.13 10.13 -15.95
N ASP A 298 -12.72 10.79 -16.94
CA ASP A 298 -13.68 10.20 -17.87
C ASP A 298 -13.07 9.94 -19.26
N TYR A 299 -11.95 10.57 -19.60
CA TYR A 299 -11.28 10.43 -20.90
C TYR A 299 -9.76 10.53 -20.74
N PRO A 300 -8.93 9.71 -21.41
CA PRO A 300 -9.24 8.69 -22.45
C PRO A 300 -9.71 7.34 -21.93
N PHE A 301 -9.86 7.18 -20.62
CA PHE A 301 -10.40 6.01 -19.95
C PHE A 301 -11.12 6.46 -18.67
N ASN A 302 -12.12 5.68 -18.27
CA ASN A 302 -12.88 5.94 -17.08
C ASN A 302 -12.11 5.42 -15.86
N LEU A 303 -11.71 6.33 -14.96
CA LEU A 303 -10.97 5.98 -13.75
C LEU A 303 -11.40 6.86 -12.59
N LYS A 304 -11.88 6.22 -11.55
CA LYS A 304 -12.22 6.86 -10.27
C LYS A 304 -11.41 6.21 -9.16
N GLY A 305 -11.20 6.95 -8.06
CA GLY A 305 -10.47 6.36 -6.94
C GLY A 305 -9.99 7.38 -5.94
N ILE A 306 -9.46 6.88 -4.83
CA ILE A 306 -8.85 7.71 -3.80
C ILE A 306 -7.52 7.03 -3.39
N LEU A 307 -6.43 7.76 -3.51
CA LEU A 307 -5.12 7.33 -3.03
C LEU A 307 -4.76 8.11 -1.78
N TYR A 308 -4.38 7.40 -0.72
CA TYR A 308 -3.98 7.94 0.56
C TYR A 308 -2.49 7.76 0.79
N PHE A 309 -1.86 8.79 1.33
CA PHE A 309 -0.49 8.75 1.84
C PHE A 309 -0.55 8.41 3.33
N PRO A 310 -0.23 7.17 3.74
CA PRO A 310 -0.23 6.78 5.13
C PRO A 310 0.97 7.39 5.86
N ARG A 311 0.88 7.57 7.18
CA ARG A 311 2.06 7.82 8.00
C ARG A 311 2.88 6.55 8.11
N LEU A 312 4.11 6.61 7.63
CA LEU A 312 5.03 5.47 7.70
C LEU A 312 5.55 5.31 9.14
N ASN A 313 5.61 4.08 9.61
CA ASN A 313 6.31 3.76 10.86
C ASN A 313 7.73 3.35 10.50
N PRO A 314 8.77 4.08 10.95
CA PRO A 314 10.16 3.76 10.63
C PRO A 314 10.63 2.38 11.13
N ASN A 315 9.89 1.78 12.07
CA ASN A 315 10.22 0.49 12.69
C ASN A 315 9.46 -0.72 12.11
N MET A 316 8.68 -0.56 11.04
CA MET A 316 7.99 -1.69 10.40
C MET A 316 8.77 -2.13 9.15
N ASP A 317 9.29 -3.36 9.20
CA ASP A 317 10.10 -3.99 8.14
C ASP A 317 9.37 -4.21 6.80
N LYS A 318 8.07 -3.91 6.71
CA LYS A 318 7.28 -4.00 5.48
C LYS A 318 6.52 -2.71 5.24
N LEU A 319 7.08 -1.88 4.38
CA LEU A 319 6.46 -0.68 3.81
C LEU A 319 5.51 -1.07 2.66
N GLU A 320 4.60 -2.01 2.89
CA GLU A 320 3.61 -2.38 1.88
C GLU A 320 2.27 -1.71 2.22
N GLY A 321 1.88 -0.78 1.37
CA GLY A 321 0.52 -0.24 1.34
C GLY A 321 -0.45 -1.28 0.73
N THR A 322 -1.70 -0.89 0.60
CA THR A 322 -2.72 -1.71 -0.05
C THR A 322 -3.55 -0.83 -0.97
N VAL A 323 -3.37 -0.99 -2.27
CA VAL A 323 -4.23 -0.36 -3.27
C VAL A 323 -5.16 -1.42 -3.84
N LYS A 324 -6.46 -1.26 -3.54
CA LYS A 324 -7.53 -2.16 -3.97
C LYS A 324 -8.01 -1.76 -5.35
N LEU A 325 -8.01 -2.70 -6.28
CA LEU A 325 -8.49 -2.50 -7.64
C LEU A 325 -9.91 -3.02 -7.78
N TYR A 326 -10.78 -2.17 -8.33
CA TYR A 326 -12.17 -2.46 -8.67
C TYR A 326 -12.40 -2.28 -10.16
N ASN A 327 -13.42 -2.94 -10.66
CA ASN A 327 -13.96 -2.76 -12.00
C ASN A 327 -15.49 -2.70 -11.87
N ASN A 328 -16.10 -1.56 -12.16
CA ASN A 328 -17.51 -1.31 -11.89
C ASN A 328 -17.91 -1.63 -10.43
N GLN A 329 -17.12 -1.15 -9.46
CA GLN A 329 -17.34 -1.36 -8.02
C GLN A 329 -17.21 -2.82 -7.56
N VAL A 330 -16.78 -3.74 -8.44
CA VAL A 330 -16.49 -5.15 -8.10
C VAL A 330 -15.00 -5.30 -7.82
N PHE A 331 -14.67 -5.86 -6.67
CA PHE A 331 -13.27 -6.10 -6.31
C PHE A 331 -12.58 -7.08 -7.27
N VAL A 332 -11.41 -6.69 -7.74
CA VAL A 332 -10.56 -7.49 -8.65
C VAL A 332 -9.40 -8.10 -7.89
N ALA A 333 -8.53 -7.28 -7.34
CA ALA A 333 -7.35 -7.71 -6.61
C ALA A 333 -6.68 -6.54 -5.86
N ASP A 334 -5.70 -6.87 -5.01
CA ASP A 334 -4.86 -5.91 -4.32
C ASP A 334 -3.51 -5.75 -5.05
N ASN A 335 -2.95 -4.53 -5.02
CA ASN A 335 -1.56 -4.21 -5.39
C ASN A 335 -1.10 -4.76 -6.75
N ILE A 336 -1.93 -4.59 -7.78
CA ILE A 336 -1.57 -5.04 -9.14
C ILE A 336 -0.45 -4.14 -9.69
N LYS A 337 0.77 -4.69 -9.78
CA LYS A 337 1.99 -3.97 -10.18
C LYS A 337 1.93 -3.39 -11.60
N GLU A 338 1.14 -3.97 -12.45
CA GLU A 338 0.92 -3.48 -13.81
C GLU A 338 0.20 -2.14 -13.84
N VAL A 339 -0.71 -1.90 -12.88
CA VAL A 339 -1.51 -0.65 -12.75
C VAL A 339 -0.82 0.34 -11.82
N ILE A 340 -0.27 -0.15 -10.72
CA ILE A 340 0.34 0.68 -9.68
C ILE A 340 1.86 0.58 -9.79
N PRO A 341 2.56 1.67 -10.12
CA PRO A 341 4.02 1.70 -10.12
C PRO A 341 4.60 1.20 -8.78
N GLU A 342 5.72 0.47 -8.83
CA GLU A 342 6.32 -0.14 -7.65
C GLU A 342 6.56 0.85 -6.49
N PHE A 343 7.00 2.06 -6.82
CA PHE A 343 7.27 3.08 -5.80
C PHE A 343 5.99 3.65 -5.14
N LEU A 344 4.82 3.46 -5.76
CA LEU A 344 3.52 3.84 -5.22
C LEU A 344 2.85 2.72 -4.39
N LEU A 345 3.45 1.52 -4.32
CA LEU A 345 2.90 0.41 -3.53
C LEU A 345 2.92 0.65 -2.01
N VAL A 346 3.54 1.71 -1.55
CA VAL A 346 3.48 2.16 -0.14
C VAL A 346 2.17 2.90 0.17
N LEU A 347 1.43 3.32 -0.86
CA LEU A 347 0.15 4.00 -0.71
C LEU A 347 -0.95 3.03 -0.31
N LYS A 348 -1.98 3.55 0.33
CA LYS A 348 -3.25 2.86 0.53
C LYS A 348 -4.31 3.53 -0.33
N GLY A 349 -5.25 2.77 -0.86
CA GLY A 349 -6.28 3.41 -1.70
C GLY A 349 -7.19 2.45 -2.42
N VAL A 350 -8.05 3.04 -3.22
CA VAL A 350 -8.96 2.35 -4.13
C VAL A 350 -8.82 2.95 -5.52
N ILE A 351 -8.87 2.09 -6.52
CA ILE A 351 -8.93 2.47 -7.93
C ILE A 351 -10.06 1.66 -8.56
N ASP A 352 -11.00 2.33 -9.19
CA ASP A 352 -12.08 1.73 -9.95
C ASP A 352 -11.96 2.15 -11.40
N CYS A 353 -11.76 1.18 -12.30
CA CYS A 353 -11.59 1.43 -13.72
C CYS A 353 -12.37 0.39 -14.54
N PRO A 354 -13.54 0.75 -15.07
CA PRO A 354 -14.36 -0.12 -15.92
C PRO A 354 -13.66 -0.64 -17.16
N ASP A 355 -12.76 0.18 -17.73
CA ASP A 355 -12.09 -0.10 -19.02
C ASP A 355 -10.89 -1.07 -18.88
N LEU A 356 -10.64 -1.61 -17.69
CA LEU A 356 -9.52 -2.53 -17.47
C LEU A 356 -9.68 -3.83 -18.27
N PRO A 357 -8.65 -4.23 -19.05
CA PRO A 357 -8.65 -5.50 -19.77
C PRO A 357 -8.43 -6.68 -18.81
N LEU A 358 -9.53 -7.18 -18.27
CA LEU A 358 -9.50 -8.32 -17.33
C LEU A 358 -9.52 -9.66 -18.09
N ASN A 359 -8.87 -10.68 -17.52
CA ASN A 359 -9.05 -12.05 -17.95
C ASN A 359 -10.45 -12.57 -17.58
N VAL A 360 -10.81 -13.77 -18.05
CA VAL A 360 -12.14 -14.36 -17.82
C VAL A 360 -12.46 -14.52 -16.33
N SER A 361 -11.47 -14.86 -15.51
CA SER A 361 -11.63 -15.01 -14.06
C SER A 361 -11.55 -13.67 -13.30
N ARG A 362 -11.33 -12.56 -13.99
CA ARG A 362 -11.10 -11.21 -13.41
C ARG A 362 -10.02 -11.18 -12.33
N SER A 363 -9.13 -12.16 -12.29
CA SER A 363 -8.06 -12.26 -11.29
C SER A 363 -6.72 -11.72 -11.78
N ALA A 364 -6.60 -11.41 -13.07
CA ALA A 364 -5.38 -10.89 -13.68
C ALA A 364 -5.69 -9.96 -14.84
N LEU A 365 -4.78 -9.01 -15.08
CA LEU A 365 -4.83 -8.12 -16.23
C LEU A 365 -4.15 -8.77 -17.43
N GLN A 366 -4.69 -8.49 -18.62
CA GLN A 366 -3.96 -8.73 -19.86
C GLN A 366 -2.95 -7.58 -20.01
N ASN A 367 -1.68 -7.94 -20.24
CA ASN A 367 -0.61 -6.95 -20.39
C ASN A 367 -0.83 -6.15 -21.68
N ASP A 368 -1.37 -4.96 -21.56
CA ASP A 368 -1.72 -4.07 -22.66
C ASP A 368 -1.08 -2.69 -22.41
N GLY A 369 -0.74 -2.00 -23.48
CA GLY A 369 -0.29 -0.61 -23.46
C GLY A 369 -1.31 0.36 -22.81
N PHE A 370 -2.54 -0.05 -22.64
CA PHE A 370 -3.58 0.65 -21.90
C PHE A 370 -3.28 0.72 -20.40
N VAL A 371 -2.87 -0.39 -19.78
CA VAL A 371 -2.53 -0.48 -18.35
C VAL A 371 -1.35 0.46 -18.04
N SER A 372 -0.35 0.52 -18.91
CA SER A 372 0.78 1.46 -18.77
C SER A 372 0.33 2.93 -18.77
N LYS A 373 -0.70 3.29 -19.54
CA LYS A 373 -1.25 4.67 -19.55
C LYS A 373 -1.93 5.03 -18.23
N ILE A 374 -2.60 4.08 -17.58
CA ILE A 374 -3.19 4.28 -16.25
C ILE A 374 -2.07 4.53 -15.24
N SER A 375 -1.04 3.70 -15.25
CA SER A 375 0.14 3.84 -14.38
C SER A 375 0.82 5.20 -14.55
N ASP A 376 1.07 5.64 -15.79
CA ASP A 376 1.61 6.97 -16.11
C ASP A 376 0.70 8.11 -15.61
N TYR A 377 -0.61 7.95 -15.73
CA TYR A 377 -1.58 8.95 -15.24
C TYR A 377 -1.55 9.07 -13.71
N ILE A 378 -1.54 7.94 -13.00
CA ILE A 378 -1.46 7.91 -11.54
C ILE A 378 -0.15 8.58 -11.08
N THR A 379 0.99 8.21 -11.66
CA THR A 379 2.30 8.82 -11.41
C THR A 379 2.24 10.34 -11.58
N LYS A 380 1.65 10.78 -12.70
CA LYS A 380 1.48 12.22 -12.98
C LYS A 380 0.65 12.90 -11.91
N LYS A 381 -0.49 12.34 -11.51
CA LYS A 381 -1.38 12.94 -10.49
C LYS A 381 -0.73 13.03 -9.11
N VAL A 382 0.07 12.03 -8.76
CA VAL A 382 0.86 12.07 -7.51
C VAL A 382 1.88 13.20 -7.57
N ALA A 383 2.66 13.31 -8.64
CA ALA A 383 3.61 14.41 -8.81
C ALA A 383 2.93 15.78 -8.82
N ASP A 384 1.81 15.92 -9.54
CA ASP A 384 1.04 17.18 -9.62
C ASP A 384 0.50 17.60 -8.22
N LYS A 385 0.07 16.64 -7.39
CA LYS A 385 -0.37 16.92 -6.00
C LYS A 385 0.79 17.41 -5.14
N LEU A 386 1.92 16.71 -5.16
CA LEU A 386 3.11 17.06 -4.38
C LEU A 386 3.67 18.43 -4.79
N THR A 387 3.83 18.69 -6.10
CA THR A 387 4.28 19.97 -6.60
C THR A 387 3.29 21.09 -6.34
N GLY A 388 1.99 20.79 -6.36
CA GLY A 388 0.92 21.72 -5.98
C GLY A 388 0.98 22.11 -4.50
N MET A 389 1.26 21.15 -3.61
CA MET A 389 1.47 21.41 -2.18
C MET A 389 2.67 22.33 -1.95
N TYR A 390 3.82 22.05 -2.58
CA TYR A 390 4.98 22.93 -2.48
C TYR A 390 4.69 24.37 -2.92
N LYS A 391 3.93 24.56 -4.02
CA LYS A 391 3.64 25.89 -4.58
C LYS A 391 2.62 26.68 -3.78
N ASN A 392 1.59 26.03 -3.27
CA ASN A 392 0.42 26.70 -2.71
C ASN A 392 0.32 26.58 -1.18
N HIS A 393 0.99 25.57 -0.59
CA HIS A 393 0.94 25.20 0.82
C HIS A 393 2.32 24.76 1.29
N LYS A 394 3.33 25.65 1.10
CA LYS A 394 4.74 25.30 1.33
C LYS A 394 5.01 24.87 2.77
N GLU A 395 4.38 25.52 3.74
CA GLU A 395 4.50 25.18 5.16
C GLU A 395 4.00 23.77 5.47
N ASP A 396 2.86 23.37 4.89
CA ASP A 396 2.35 21.99 5.03
C ASP A 396 3.29 20.97 4.39
N TYR A 397 3.85 21.30 3.21
CA TYR A 397 4.82 20.44 2.54
C TYR A 397 6.09 20.25 3.36
N GLU A 398 6.62 21.31 3.96
CA GLU A 398 7.78 21.28 4.86
C GLU A 398 7.49 20.45 6.13
N ASN A 399 6.32 20.64 6.75
CA ASN A 399 5.91 19.88 7.94
C ASN A 399 5.74 18.37 7.68
N LEU A 400 5.42 17.99 6.45
CA LEU A 400 5.26 16.59 6.05
C LEU A 400 6.52 16.00 5.42
N TRP A 401 7.59 16.80 5.25
CA TRP A 401 8.77 16.40 4.48
C TRP A 401 9.48 15.15 5.01
N ASP A 402 9.58 15.01 6.31
CA ASP A 402 10.26 13.86 6.93
C ASP A 402 9.53 12.54 6.60
N ASP A 403 8.20 12.56 6.51
CA ASP A 403 7.38 11.42 6.10
C ASP A 403 7.40 11.19 4.57
N LEU A 404 7.49 12.29 3.78
CA LEU A 404 7.40 12.24 2.31
C LEU A 404 8.74 12.00 1.61
N SER A 405 9.82 12.51 2.19
CA SER A 405 11.15 12.50 1.57
C SER A 405 11.62 11.11 1.12
N PRO A 406 11.52 10.03 1.94
CA PRO A 406 11.95 8.71 1.51
C PRO A 406 11.14 8.18 0.32
N PHE A 407 9.82 8.43 0.32
CA PHE A 407 8.91 8.05 -0.75
C PHE A 407 9.25 8.78 -2.06
N ILE A 408 9.41 10.11 -2.00
CA ILE A 408 9.71 10.92 -3.19
C ILE A 408 11.08 10.52 -3.77
N LYS A 409 12.10 10.36 -2.93
CA LYS A 409 13.44 9.93 -3.35
C LYS A 409 13.41 8.54 -4.00
N PHE A 410 12.65 7.60 -3.43
CA PHE A 410 12.47 6.27 -4.02
C PHE A 410 11.79 6.35 -5.39
N GLY A 411 10.75 7.19 -5.51
CA GLY A 411 10.09 7.46 -6.80
C GLY A 411 11.04 8.03 -7.85
N CYS A 412 11.85 9.01 -7.47
CA CYS A 412 12.85 9.61 -8.36
C CYS A 412 13.91 8.60 -8.84
N LEU A 413 14.29 7.66 -7.97
CA LEU A 413 15.24 6.59 -8.34
C LEU A 413 14.65 5.54 -9.27
N ARG A 414 13.33 5.34 -9.27
CA ARG A 414 12.64 4.29 -10.01
C ARG A 414 11.97 4.76 -11.29
N ASP A 415 11.54 6.01 -11.35
CA ASP A 415 10.78 6.58 -12.45
C ASP A 415 11.34 7.93 -12.91
N ASN A 416 11.96 7.94 -14.09
CA ASN A 416 12.57 9.15 -14.65
C ASN A 416 11.54 10.25 -14.92
N LYS A 417 10.28 9.91 -15.26
CA LYS A 417 9.23 10.92 -15.52
C LYS A 417 8.79 11.58 -14.23
N PHE A 418 8.74 10.81 -13.14
CA PHE A 418 8.46 11.31 -11.81
C PHE A 418 9.60 12.22 -11.33
N ASP A 419 10.85 11.78 -11.50
CA ASP A 419 12.03 12.54 -11.15
C ASP A 419 12.10 13.89 -11.88
N GLU A 420 11.90 13.92 -13.19
CA GLU A 420 11.86 15.17 -13.98
C GLU A 420 10.82 16.18 -13.47
N LYS A 421 9.73 15.70 -12.86
CA LYS A 421 8.69 16.54 -12.27
C LYS A 421 9.03 17.00 -10.86
N MET A 422 9.73 16.17 -10.08
CA MET A 422 9.99 16.42 -8.66
C MET A 422 11.33 17.11 -8.38
N LYS A 423 12.31 17.02 -9.27
CA LYS A 423 13.69 17.51 -9.05
C LYS A 423 13.80 18.94 -8.54
N ASP A 424 12.91 19.84 -9.00
CA ASP A 424 12.91 21.26 -8.63
C ASP A 424 12.14 21.54 -7.31
N TYR A 425 11.51 20.51 -6.74
CA TYR A 425 10.68 20.57 -5.52
C TYR A 425 11.24 19.73 -4.37
N MET A 426 12.47 19.22 -4.57
CA MET A 426 13.20 18.54 -3.51
C MET A 426 13.76 19.55 -2.52
N ILE A 427 13.43 19.37 -1.25
CA ILE A 427 13.93 20.23 -0.18
C ILE A 427 14.78 19.42 0.80
N PHE A 428 15.67 20.10 1.49
CA PHE A 428 16.58 19.53 2.45
C PHE A 428 16.57 20.39 3.71
N LYS A 429 16.48 19.76 4.86
CA LYS A 429 16.55 20.41 6.16
C LYS A 429 18.01 20.73 6.46
N ASN A 430 18.33 21.97 6.79
CA ASN A 430 19.70 22.41 7.11
C ASN A 430 19.98 22.43 8.62
N LEU A 431 21.20 22.82 9.03
CA LEU A 431 21.60 22.87 10.44
C LEU A 431 20.84 23.92 11.27
N GLU A 432 20.16 24.88 10.65
CA GLU A 432 19.30 25.87 11.29
C GLU A 432 17.82 25.45 11.34
N ASP A 433 17.52 24.18 11.03
CA ASP A 433 16.16 23.62 10.91
C ASP A 433 15.28 24.29 9.81
N LYS A 434 15.89 24.90 8.80
CA LYS A 434 15.22 25.48 7.64
C LYS A 434 15.25 24.51 6.47
N TYR A 435 14.20 24.57 5.64
CA TYR A 435 14.14 23.77 4.42
C TYR A 435 14.59 24.59 3.21
N LEU A 436 15.57 24.07 2.48
CA LEU A 436 16.19 24.68 1.29
C LEU A 436 16.16 23.69 0.12
N THR A 437 15.99 24.21 -1.09
CA THR A 437 16.28 23.45 -2.30
C THR A 437 17.80 23.35 -2.52
N LEU A 438 18.24 22.40 -3.34
CA LEU A 438 19.68 22.29 -3.66
C LEU A 438 20.26 23.57 -4.28
N PRO A 439 19.58 24.24 -5.25
CA PRO A 439 20.07 25.51 -5.77
C PRO A 439 20.22 26.61 -4.70
N GLU A 440 19.25 26.71 -3.76
CA GLU A 440 19.32 27.70 -2.66
C GLU A 440 20.50 27.41 -1.72
N TYR A 441 20.77 26.13 -1.41
CA TYR A 441 21.91 25.71 -0.62
C TYR A 441 23.23 26.08 -1.32
N LEU A 442 23.38 25.73 -2.60
CA LEU A 442 24.59 26.00 -3.38
C LEU A 442 24.87 27.48 -3.58
N ASP A 443 23.84 28.31 -3.72
CA ASP A 443 23.99 29.75 -3.81
C ASP A 443 24.48 30.35 -2.49
N ALA A 444 23.95 29.89 -1.36
CA ALA A 444 24.42 30.29 -0.04
C ALA A 444 25.84 29.82 0.27
N ALA A 445 26.22 28.64 -0.23
CA ALA A 445 27.52 28.01 -0.03
C ALA A 445 28.65 28.53 -0.94
N LYS A 446 28.31 29.36 -1.93
CA LYS A 446 29.19 29.72 -3.05
C LYS A 446 30.56 30.32 -2.64
N GLU A 447 30.57 31.12 -1.58
CA GLU A 447 31.79 31.79 -1.11
C GLU A 447 32.62 30.93 -0.15
N THR A 448 32.02 29.90 0.46
CA THR A 448 32.65 29.09 1.51
C THR A 448 33.10 27.71 1.02
N HIS A 449 32.26 27.04 0.23
CA HIS A 449 32.50 25.67 -0.27
C HIS A 449 31.76 25.43 -1.60
N GLU A 450 32.17 26.15 -2.62
CA GLU A 450 31.55 26.12 -3.96
C GLU A 450 31.34 24.69 -4.47
N ASN A 451 30.10 24.36 -4.91
CA ASN A 451 29.68 23.06 -5.46
C ASN A 451 29.82 21.85 -4.50
N GLN A 452 30.13 22.07 -3.24
CA GLN A 452 30.16 21.00 -2.24
C GLN A 452 28.96 21.11 -1.31
N VAL A 453 28.24 20.01 -1.13
CA VAL A 453 27.12 19.87 -0.21
C VAL A 453 27.53 19.01 0.96
N PHE A 454 27.59 19.61 2.14
CA PHE A 454 27.86 18.86 3.35
C PHE A 454 26.57 18.26 3.90
N TYR A 455 26.66 17.05 4.47
CA TYR A 455 25.49 16.41 5.05
C TYR A 455 25.77 15.66 6.35
N VAL A 456 24.71 15.57 7.16
CA VAL A 456 24.62 14.84 8.43
C VAL A 456 23.80 13.58 8.20
N SER A 457 24.36 12.40 8.53
CA SER A 457 23.62 11.13 8.44
C SER A 457 23.13 10.64 9.81
N ASP A 458 23.77 11.06 10.90
CA ASP A 458 23.42 10.72 12.28
C ASP A 458 23.71 11.92 13.19
N SER A 459 22.66 12.59 13.63
CA SER A 459 22.80 13.82 14.42
C SER A 459 23.41 13.59 15.82
N GLU A 460 23.21 12.41 16.40
CA GLU A 460 23.76 12.08 17.72
C GLU A 460 25.26 11.75 17.63
N ALA A 461 25.60 10.83 16.71
CA ALA A 461 26.99 10.44 16.50
C ALA A 461 27.85 11.59 15.95
N GLN A 462 27.28 12.49 15.18
CA GLN A 462 27.99 13.60 14.53
C GLN A 462 27.83 14.95 15.26
N ALA A 463 27.30 14.96 16.48
CA ALA A 463 26.99 16.19 17.23
C ALA A 463 28.19 17.15 17.36
N LYS A 464 29.41 16.61 17.53
CA LYS A 464 30.64 17.42 17.61
C LYS A 464 30.93 18.12 16.28
N TYR A 465 30.78 17.42 15.16
CA TYR A 465 30.99 17.98 13.81
C TYR A 465 29.92 19.03 13.47
N ILE A 466 28.67 18.77 13.84
CA ILE A 466 27.57 19.75 13.69
C ILE A 466 27.92 21.06 14.41
N GLN A 467 28.42 20.99 15.65
CA GLN A 467 28.80 22.18 16.38
C GLN A 467 29.96 22.90 15.71
N MET A 468 30.99 22.19 15.23
CA MET A 468 32.12 22.80 14.52
C MET A 468 31.66 23.53 13.25
N PHE A 469 30.73 22.94 12.49
CA PHE A 469 30.18 23.57 11.28
C PHE A 469 29.41 24.84 11.62
N LYS A 470 28.58 24.81 12.68
CA LYS A 470 27.84 25.99 13.17
C LYS A 470 28.77 27.12 13.65
N ASP A 471 29.84 26.79 14.36
CA ASP A 471 30.80 27.76 14.90
C ASP A 471 31.58 28.49 13.76
N GLU A 472 31.84 27.82 12.65
CA GLU A 472 32.50 28.39 11.47
C GLU A 472 31.49 28.98 10.45
N GLY A 473 30.19 28.92 10.72
CA GLY A 473 29.15 29.43 9.83
C GLY A 473 29.01 28.63 8.53
N ILE A 474 29.38 27.34 8.53
CA ILE A 474 29.25 26.44 7.39
C ILE A 474 27.97 25.66 7.56
N ASP A 475 27.11 25.64 6.53
CA ASP A 475 25.85 24.92 6.56
C ASP A 475 26.03 23.47 6.08
N ALA A 476 25.13 22.58 6.54
CA ALA A 476 25.00 21.21 6.08
C ALA A 476 23.54 20.79 6.08
N ILE A 477 23.19 19.76 5.31
CA ILE A 477 21.84 19.23 5.23
C ILE A 477 21.71 17.90 5.96
N TYR A 478 20.52 17.59 6.49
CA TYR A 478 20.23 16.28 7.09
C TYR A 478 19.82 15.26 6.03
N LEU A 479 20.55 14.14 5.98
CA LEU A 479 20.29 12.97 5.12
C LEU A 479 20.35 11.72 5.99
N THR A 480 19.27 11.45 6.73
CA THR A 480 19.22 10.43 7.79
C THR A 480 18.63 9.10 7.39
N HIS A 481 18.13 9.00 6.14
CA HIS A 481 17.48 7.80 5.63
C HIS A 481 18.42 6.98 4.73
N ASN A 482 18.29 5.66 4.76
CA ASN A 482 19.08 4.77 3.90
C ASN A 482 18.92 5.05 2.40
N ILE A 483 17.79 5.61 1.99
CA ILE A 483 17.52 6.01 0.60
C ILE A 483 18.34 7.22 0.15
N ASP A 484 18.90 8.00 1.08
CA ASP A 484 19.62 9.23 0.77
C ASP A 484 20.91 8.96 -0.01
N ASN A 485 21.64 7.90 0.34
CA ASN A 485 22.90 7.56 -0.34
C ASN A 485 22.71 7.24 -1.84
N PRO A 486 21.81 6.33 -2.26
CA PRO A 486 21.54 6.13 -3.68
C PRO A 486 21.00 7.41 -4.35
N TYR A 487 20.21 8.23 -3.63
CA TYR A 487 19.66 9.45 -4.17
C TYR A 487 20.73 10.51 -4.46
N ILE A 488 21.63 10.80 -3.52
CA ILE A 488 22.76 11.74 -3.76
C ILE A 488 23.71 11.23 -4.83
N THR A 489 23.92 9.91 -4.92
CA THR A 489 24.72 9.33 -6.01
C THR A 489 24.10 9.60 -7.38
N MET A 490 22.76 9.50 -7.49
CA MET A 490 22.05 9.88 -8.70
C MET A 490 22.19 11.39 -9.00
N MET A 491 22.11 12.23 -7.97
CA MET A 491 22.27 13.69 -8.14
C MET A 491 23.68 14.05 -8.62
N GLU A 492 24.73 13.45 -8.07
CA GLU A 492 26.12 13.63 -8.51
C GLU A 492 26.36 13.12 -9.94
N ALA A 493 25.66 12.04 -10.35
CA ALA A 493 25.71 11.55 -11.72
C ALA A 493 24.99 12.48 -12.72
N ARG A 494 24.02 13.25 -12.25
CA ARG A 494 23.28 14.24 -13.05
C ARG A 494 24.06 15.53 -13.25
N ASP A 495 24.75 15.99 -12.22
CA ASP A 495 25.63 17.16 -12.26
C ASP A 495 26.97 16.80 -11.63
N ASP A 496 27.99 16.58 -12.47
CA ASP A 496 29.33 16.15 -12.07
C ASP A 496 30.10 17.22 -11.27
N LYS A 497 29.63 18.45 -11.28
CA LYS A 497 30.20 19.56 -10.50
C LYS A 497 29.81 19.51 -9.03
N VAL A 498 28.59 19.05 -8.73
CA VAL A 498 28.08 18.97 -7.35
C VAL A 498 28.61 17.71 -6.68
N LYS A 499 29.19 17.87 -5.49
CA LYS A 499 29.69 16.75 -4.68
C LYS A 499 29.10 16.78 -3.30
N PHE A 500 28.67 15.61 -2.84
CA PHE A 500 28.16 15.43 -1.48
C PHE A 500 29.25 14.83 -0.60
N ALA A 501 29.48 15.45 0.55
CA ALA A 501 30.45 14.97 1.54
C ALA A 501 29.82 14.98 2.93
N ARG A 502 29.95 13.86 3.66
CA ARG A 502 29.50 13.79 5.04
C ARG A 502 30.38 14.69 5.90
N ILE A 503 29.79 15.37 6.90
CA ILE A 503 30.50 16.36 7.72
C ILE A 503 31.74 15.85 8.46
N ASP A 504 31.90 14.51 8.58
CA ASP A 504 33.04 13.82 9.19
C ASP A 504 33.91 13.06 8.16
N SER A 505 33.68 13.28 6.85
CA SER A 505 34.41 12.54 5.79
C SER A 505 35.82 13.07 5.55
N ASP A 506 36.01 14.37 5.62
CA ASP A 506 37.30 15.01 5.49
C ASP A 506 37.32 16.39 6.19
N VAL A 507 38.48 16.89 6.50
CA VAL A 507 38.61 18.22 7.11
C VAL A 507 38.45 19.28 6.03
N SER A 508 37.30 20.00 6.06
CA SER A 508 37.08 21.15 5.17
C SER A 508 38.22 22.14 5.25
N ALA A 509 38.55 22.74 4.11
CA ALA A 509 39.58 23.81 4.04
C ALA A 509 39.25 24.96 5.02
N SER A 510 38.01 25.18 5.34
CA SER A 510 37.54 26.24 6.26
C SER A 510 37.97 26.03 7.72
N PHE A 511 38.24 24.77 8.13
CA PHE A 511 38.74 24.45 9.48
C PHE A 511 40.25 24.49 9.60
N LYS A 512 40.95 24.56 8.47
CA LYS A 512 42.41 24.59 8.47
C LYS A 512 42.91 25.96 8.88
N GLY A 513 43.94 25.96 9.76
CA GLY A 513 44.72 27.13 10.13
C GLY A 513 45.83 27.45 9.11
N GLU A 514 46.90 28.06 9.57
CA GLU A 514 48.06 28.25 8.71
C GLU A 514 48.62 26.90 8.26
N ALA A 515 48.75 26.73 6.95
CA ALA A 515 49.24 25.47 6.39
C ALA A 515 50.68 25.17 6.86
N LEU A 516 50.88 23.94 7.31
CA LEU A 516 52.24 23.39 7.53
C LEU A 516 52.96 23.32 6.19
N SER A 517 54.30 23.42 6.22
CA SER A 517 55.08 23.07 5.02
C SER A 517 54.91 21.57 4.72
N GLU A 518 54.95 21.18 3.44
CA GLU A 518 54.83 19.76 3.06
C GLU A 518 55.91 18.88 3.77
N GLU A 519 57.07 19.47 4.05
CA GLU A 519 58.16 18.80 4.75
C GLU A 519 57.86 18.60 6.23
N ASP A 520 57.26 19.61 6.90
CA ASP A 520 56.86 19.52 8.31
C ASP A 520 55.66 18.60 8.48
N GLU A 521 54.63 18.69 7.60
CA GLU A 521 53.45 17.80 7.63
C GLU A 521 53.88 16.32 7.55
N LYS A 522 54.77 15.99 6.61
CA LYS A 522 55.29 14.64 6.45
C LYS A 522 56.07 14.20 7.66
N LYS A 523 56.99 15.03 8.14
CA LYS A 523 57.84 14.75 9.30
C LYS A 523 57.03 14.50 10.56
N TYR A 524 56.01 15.34 10.82
CA TYR A 524 55.13 15.21 11.98
C TYR A 524 54.23 13.97 11.86
N THR A 525 53.71 13.69 10.66
CA THR A 525 52.88 12.51 10.39
C THR A 525 53.69 11.23 10.63
N ASP A 526 54.89 11.11 10.09
CA ASP A 526 55.76 9.94 10.26
C ASP A 526 56.12 9.72 11.75
N ALA A 527 56.51 10.78 12.46
CA ALA A 527 56.91 10.73 13.87
C ALA A 527 55.72 10.32 14.78
N LEU A 528 54.53 10.93 14.60
CA LEU A 528 53.35 10.61 15.38
C LEU A 528 52.79 9.23 15.03
N THR A 529 52.89 8.79 13.78
CA THR A 529 52.49 7.43 13.38
C THR A 529 53.22 6.36 14.17
N GLU A 530 54.58 6.48 14.26
CA GLU A 530 55.35 5.54 15.04
C GLU A 530 55.06 5.60 16.55
N THR A 531 54.85 6.81 17.08
CA THR A 531 54.48 7.02 18.50
C THR A 531 53.14 6.40 18.84
N PHE A 532 52.12 6.61 18.00
CA PHE A 532 50.78 6.05 18.19
C PHE A 532 50.75 4.53 18.00
N LYS A 533 51.46 3.97 17.00
CA LYS A 533 51.56 2.51 16.85
C LYS A 533 52.11 1.86 18.12
N LYS A 534 53.17 2.43 18.68
CA LYS A 534 53.80 1.94 19.91
C LYS A 534 52.83 2.06 21.10
N ALA A 535 52.14 3.20 21.22
CA ALA A 535 51.21 3.46 22.34
C ALA A 535 49.96 2.58 22.30
N LEU A 536 49.38 2.36 21.12
CA LEU A 536 48.13 1.57 20.92
C LEU A 536 48.43 0.07 20.77
N GLY A 537 49.68 -0.33 20.50
CA GLY A 537 50.05 -1.73 20.26
C GLY A 537 49.48 -2.28 18.95
N VAL A 538 49.32 -1.44 17.90
CA VAL A 538 48.82 -1.80 16.59
C VAL A 538 49.91 -1.78 15.54
N GLU A 539 49.82 -2.68 14.54
CA GLU A 539 50.82 -2.74 13.47
C GLU A 539 50.58 -1.64 12.42
N GLU A 540 49.31 -1.30 12.18
CA GLU A 540 48.91 -0.31 11.17
C GLU A 540 47.91 0.69 11.75
N ILE A 541 48.14 1.96 11.47
CA ILE A 541 47.22 3.07 11.73
C ILE A 541 47.48 4.17 10.70
N LYS A 542 46.45 4.73 10.11
CA LYS A 542 46.55 5.88 9.22
C LYS A 542 46.45 7.16 10.06
N ILE A 543 47.48 7.97 10.06
CA ILE A 543 47.50 9.26 10.74
C ILE A 543 47.75 10.35 9.71
N LYS A 544 47.11 11.48 9.89
CA LYS A 544 47.34 12.72 9.19
C LYS A 544 47.49 13.85 10.20
N VAL A 545 48.49 14.70 10.01
CA VAL A 545 48.68 15.87 10.86
C VAL A 545 48.20 17.10 10.11
N GLU A 546 47.23 17.79 10.65
CA GLU A 546 46.65 19.01 10.08
C GLU A 546 46.77 20.16 11.08
N SER A 547 46.94 21.38 10.58
CA SER A 547 46.84 22.59 11.41
C SER A 547 45.36 23.03 11.42
N LEU A 548 44.69 22.94 12.57
CA LEU A 548 43.33 23.42 12.72
C LEU A 548 43.28 24.74 13.44
N LYS A 549 42.29 25.62 13.10
CA LYS A 549 42.07 26.93 13.71
C LYS A 549 41.78 26.82 15.21
N ASP A 550 40.90 25.87 15.58
CA ASP A 550 40.53 25.64 16.99
C ASP A 550 41.58 24.76 17.68
N GLU A 551 42.39 25.35 18.56
CA GLU A 551 43.40 24.65 19.34
C GLU A 551 42.84 23.63 20.35
N ASN A 552 41.55 23.73 20.70
CA ASN A 552 40.89 22.79 21.62
C ASN A 552 40.57 21.45 20.98
N ILE A 553 40.47 21.40 19.67
CA ILE A 553 40.33 20.14 18.92
C ILE A 553 41.67 19.45 18.86
N SER A 554 41.83 18.34 19.58
CA SER A 554 43.09 17.61 19.63
C SER A 554 43.21 16.55 18.54
N SER A 555 42.11 15.82 18.30
CA SER A 555 42.07 14.68 17.36
C SER A 555 40.67 14.47 16.85
N MET A 556 40.57 13.90 15.66
CA MET A 556 39.31 13.49 15.05
C MET A 556 39.53 12.27 14.15
N LEU A 557 38.50 11.44 13.97
CA LEU A 557 38.52 10.35 13.03
C LEU A 557 37.78 10.80 11.77
N THR A 558 38.41 10.60 10.61
CA THR A 558 37.79 10.86 9.31
C THR A 558 37.82 9.58 8.47
N GLN A 559 36.88 9.45 7.57
CA GLN A 559 36.82 8.36 6.60
C GLN A 559 36.51 8.94 5.24
N SER A 560 37.22 8.51 4.18
CA SER A 560 36.88 9.03 2.85
C SER A 560 35.46 8.71 2.46
N GLU A 561 34.79 9.64 1.79
CA GLU A 561 33.40 9.47 1.35
C GLU A 561 33.24 8.22 0.47
N ALA A 562 34.21 7.93 -0.39
CA ALA A 562 34.20 6.75 -1.26
C ALA A 562 34.28 5.44 -0.46
N ASP A 563 35.20 5.35 0.52
CA ASP A 563 35.34 4.15 1.36
C ASP A 563 34.12 3.90 2.21
N ARG A 564 33.52 4.97 2.74
CA ARG A 564 32.31 4.91 3.54
C ARG A 564 31.11 4.42 2.72
N ARG A 565 30.85 5.01 1.56
CA ARG A 565 29.75 4.58 0.68
C ARG A 565 29.92 3.13 0.23
N MET A 566 31.14 2.71 -0.03
CA MET A 566 31.45 1.33 -0.36
C MET A 566 31.12 0.39 0.80
N ALA A 567 31.50 0.75 2.04
CA ALA A 567 31.22 -0.04 3.23
C ALA A 567 29.71 -0.16 3.51
N GLU A 568 28.96 0.93 3.38
CA GLU A 568 27.50 0.94 3.55
C GLU A 568 26.80 0.10 2.47
N MET A 569 27.20 0.22 1.23
CA MET A 569 26.66 -0.59 0.13
C MET A 569 26.90 -2.08 0.39
N MET A 570 28.07 -2.47 0.86
CA MET A 570 28.40 -3.86 1.21
C MET A 570 27.58 -4.36 2.41
N LYS A 571 27.33 -3.51 3.40
CA LYS A 571 26.47 -3.84 4.52
C LYS A 571 25.04 -4.16 4.05
N MET A 572 24.48 -3.35 3.17
CA MET A 572 23.15 -3.59 2.56
C MET A 572 23.11 -4.91 1.78
N TYR A 573 24.15 -5.25 0.99
CA TYR A 573 24.23 -6.53 0.28
C TYR A 573 24.34 -7.73 1.23
N SER A 574 25.04 -7.57 2.35
CA SER A 574 25.15 -8.60 3.39
C SER A 574 23.81 -8.86 4.08
N GLU A 575 23.06 -7.81 4.43
CA GLU A 575 21.74 -7.88 5.05
C GLU A 575 20.68 -8.46 4.08
N ALA A 576 20.82 -8.20 2.79
CA ALA A 576 19.96 -8.79 1.74
C ALA A 576 20.25 -10.27 1.43
N GLY A 577 21.15 -10.93 2.19
CA GLY A 577 21.46 -12.36 2.01
C GLY A 577 22.34 -12.68 0.77
N MET A 578 22.89 -11.67 0.09
CA MET A 578 23.80 -11.83 -1.05
C MET A 578 25.28 -11.87 -0.62
N GLY A 579 25.58 -12.01 0.66
CA GLY A 579 26.92 -12.01 1.26
C GLY A 579 27.71 -13.30 1.02
N GLY A 580 27.91 -13.69 -0.22
CA GLY A 580 28.69 -14.87 -0.61
C GLY A 580 30.15 -14.64 -1.01
N MET A 581 30.62 -13.39 -1.08
CA MET A 581 32.01 -13.08 -1.34
C MET A 581 32.66 -12.48 -0.08
N GLY A 582 33.41 -13.31 0.65
CA GLY A 582 34.24 -12.89 1.77
C GLY A 582 35.36 -11.95 1.32
N MET A 583 35.04 -10.71 1.01
CA MET A 583 36.00 -9.64 0.96
C MET A 583 36.18 -9.10 2.38
N ASN A 584 37.29 -9.46 3.01
CA ASN A 584 37.79 -8.78 4.20
C ASN A 584 37.98 -7.31 3.85
N PHE A 585 37.00 -6.46 4.18
CA PHE A 585 37.25 -5.02 4.14
C PHE A 585 38.22 -4.65 5.23
N ASP A 586 39.24 -3.91 4.80
CA ASP A 586 40.24 -3.35 5.64
C ASP A 586 39.62 -2.52 6.75
N LYS A 587 39.72 -2.99 8.00
CA LYS A 587 39.29 -2.24 9.19
C LYS A 587 40.01 -0.89 9.31
N ASN A 588 40.97 -0.60 8.41
CA ASN A 588 41.82 0.57 8.39
C ASN A 588 41.38 1.66 7.39
N SER A 589 40.06 1.79 7.06
CA SER A 589 39.60 2.89 6.23
C SER A 589 39.53 4.23 6.97
N GLU A 590 39.58 4.21 8.31
CA GLU A 590 39.53 5.41 9.15
C GLU A 590 40.95 6.05 9.24
N THR A 591 41.02 7.38 9.16
CA THR A 591 42.24 8.17 9.33
C THR A 591 42.15 9.00 10.59
N LEU A 592 43.11 8.86 11.50
CA LEU A 592 43.20 9.72 12.69
C LEU A 592 43.85 11.05 12.30
N VAL A 593 43.11 12.12 12.30
CA VAL A 593 43.61 13.47 12.09
C VAL A 593 44.01 14.05 13.44
N LEU A 594 45.27 14.53 13.53
CA LEU A 594 45.85 15.16 14.72
C LEU A 594 46.09 16.64 14.47
N ASN A 595 45.62 17.49 15.38
CA ASN A 595 45.82 18.92 15.26
C ASN A 595 47.17 19.38 15.76
N SER A 596 48.04 19.82 14.85
CA SER A 596 49.38 20.33 15.18
C SER A 596 49.40 21.56 16.12
N ASN A 597 48.29 22.30 16.23
CA ASN A 597 48.14 23.46 17.13
C ASN A 597 47.80 23.05 18.54
N ASN A 598 47.27 21.84 18.76
CA ASN A 598 46.85 21.37 20.09
C ASN A 598 48.06 21.06 20.98
N LYS A 599 47.99 21.46 22.24
CA LYS A 599 49.07 21.28 23.23
C LYS A 599 49.43 19.83 23.50
N LEU A 600 48.47 18.92 23.51
CA LEU A 600 48.71 17.49 23.76
C LEU A 600 49.38 16.83 22.56
N VAL A 601 49.03 17.22 21.35
CA VAL A 601 49.65 16.73 20.11
C VAL A 601 51.09 17.24 20.02
N LYS A 602 51.36 18.53 20.33
CA LYS A 602 52.68 19.09 20.43
C LYS A 602 53.54 18.36 21.45
N TYR A 603 53.00 18.08 22.64
CA TYR A 603 53.69 17.33 23.67
C TYR A 603 54.09 15.92 23.18
N ALA A 604 53.21 15.19 22.54
CA ALA A 604 53.48 13.85 22.01
C ALA A 604 54.54 13.88 20.90
N LEU A 605 54.54 14.94 20.07
CA LEU A 605 55.55 15.13 19.01
C LEU A 605 56.95 15.44 19.59
N GLU A 606 57.03 16.31 20.60
CA GLU A 606 58.28 16.74 21.22
C GLU A 606 58.87 15.71 22.17
N ASN A 607 58.05 14.85 22.75
CA ASN A 607 58.46 13.86 23.77
C ASN A 607 58.02 12.43 23.41
N PRO A 608 58.50 11.82 22.28
CA PRO A 608 58.04 10.51 21.81
C PRO A 608 58.27 9.36 22.81
N GLU A 609 59.28 9.46 23.67
CA GLU A 609 59.63 8.51 24.74
C GLU A 609 59.20 9.02 26.14
N GLY A 610 58.41 10.06 26.22
CA GLY A 610 57.96 10.66 27.51
C GLY A 610 57.07 9.72 28.32
N GLU A 611 57.13 9.83 29.65
CA GLU A 611 56.38 8.98 30.57
C GLU A 611 54.86 9.03 30.37
N LEU A 612 54.33 10.19 29.94
CA LEU A 612 52.91 10.43 29.71
C LEU A 612 52.50 10.22 28.24
N THR A 613 53.42 10.08 27.32
CA THR A 613 53.15 10.08 25.87
C THR A 613 52.24 8.93 25.46
N SER A 614 52.49 7.72 25.94
CA SER A 614 51.59 6.57 25.65
C SER A 614 50.16 6.80 26.16
N THR A 615 50.05 7.35 27.36
CA THR A 615 48.74 7.66 27.97
C THR A 615 47.99 8.73 27.18
N ILE A 616 48.70 9.78 26.77
CA ILE A 616 48.14 10.87 25.93
C ILE A 616 47.70 10.35 24.57
N CYS A 617 48.54 9.58 23.85
CA CYS A 617 48.19 9.00 22.56
C CYS A 617 46.95 8.10 22.62
N CYS A 618 46.87 7.21 23.61
CA CYS A 618 45.69 6.38 23.83
C CYS A 618 44.46 7.21 24.15
N GLN A 619 44.61 8.29 24.93
CA GLN A 619 43.47 9.17 25.29
C GLN A 619 42.97 9.95 24.06
N LEU A 620 43.89 10.50 23.23
CA LEU A 620 43.56 11.21 22.03
C LEU A 620 42.86 10.30 20.99
N TYR A 621 43.32 9.07 20.86
CA TYR A 621 42.66 8.08 19.99
C TYR A 621 41.24 7.76 20.47
N ASP A 622 41.06 7.40 21.75
CA ASP A 622 39.78 7.04 22.27
C ASP A 622 38.78 8.22 22.26
N LEU A 623 39.26 9.46 22.47
CA LEU A 623 38.43 10.67 22.34
C LEU A 623 37.98 10.90 20.89
N ALA A 624 38.86 10.61 19.90
CA ALA A 624 38.50 10.70 18.49
C ALA A 624 37.46 9.61 18.11
N VAL A 625 37.60 8.39 18.65
CA VAL A 625 36.62 7.31 18.46
C VAL A 625 35.29 7.67 19.07
N LEU A 626 35.27 8.10 20.35
CA LEU A 626 34.05 8.49 21.08
C LEU A 626 33.26 9.61 20.39
N ALA A 627 33.97 10.51 19.71
CA ALA A 627 33.33 11.59 18.96
C ALA A 627 32.63 11.09 17.68
N ASN A 628 32.84 9.84 17.27
CA ASN A 628 32.35 9.28 16.02
C ASN A 628 31.45 8.05 16.20
N LYS A 629 31.76 7.21 17.20
CA LYS A 629 31.03 5.98 17.50
C LYS A 629 31.19 5.59 18.97
N PRO A 630 30.26 4.83 19.55
CA PRO A 630 30.41 4.32 20.92
C PRO A 630 31.61 3.36 20.98
N LEU A 631 32.38 3.46 22.09
CA LEU A 631 33.41 2.49 22.44
C LEU A 631 32.77 1.15 22.81
N SER A 632 33.43 0.06 22.52
CA SER A 632 33.08 -1.26 23.06
C SER A 632 33.19 -1.27 24.57
N ALA A 633 32.54 -2.23 25.25
CA ALA A 633 32.57 -2.32 26.71
C ALA A 633 33.98 -2.42 27.29
N GLU A 634 34.89 -3.11 26.59
CA GLU A 634 36.29 -3.23 27.01
C GLU A 634 37.08 -1.93 26.80
N GLU A 635 36.88 -1.26 25.66
CA GLU A 635 37.51 0.03 25.36
C GLU A 635 37.00 1.12 26.31
N LEU A 636 35.71 1.15 26.61
CA LEU A 636 35.12 2.09 27.56
C LEU A 636 35.71 1.89 28.98
N THR A 637 35.87 0.63 29.42
CA THR A 637 36.48 0.33 30.72
C THR A 637 37.92 0.83 30.77
N ARG A 638 38.73 0.60 29.74
CA ARG A 638 40.08 1.09 29.65
C ARG A 638 40.17 2.62 29.62
N PHE A 639 39.27 3.25 28.86
CA PHE A 639 39.18 4.70 28.75
C PHE A 639 38.84 5.33 30.12
N VAL A 640 37.84 4.82 30.81
CA VAL A 640 37.45 5.33 32.15
C VAL A 640 38.58 5.14 33.16
N SER A 641 39.23 3.97 33.20
CA SER A 641 40.39 3.71 34.10
C SER A 641 41.54 4.69 33.82
N ARG A 642 41.93 4.88 32.57
CA ARG A 642 43.00 5.82 32.21
C ARG A 642 42.59 7.27 32.50
N SER A 643 41.33 7.67 32.25
CA SER A 643 40.88 9.01 32.59
C SER A 643 40.97 9.30 34.08
N ASN A 644 40.61 8.32 34.93
CA ASN A 644 40.76 8.45 36.40
C ASN A 644 42.25 8.54 36.84
N GLU A 645 43.14 7.79 36.16
CA GLU A 645 44.61 7.89 36.41
C GLU A 645 45.15 9.28 36.06
N ILE A 646 44.72 9.83 34.90
CA ILE A 646 45.12 11.19 34.50
C ILE A 646 44.64 12.23 35.50
N LEU A 647 43.37 12.16 35.89
CA LEU A 647 42.83 13.07 36.93
C LEU A 647 43.52 12.93 38.27
N GLY A 648 43.88 11.71 38.66
CA GLY A 648 44.65 11.47 39.88
C GLY A 648 46.05 12.07 39.89
N LYS A 649 46.66 12.28 38.73
CA LYS A 649 47.97 12.93 38.56
C LYS A 649 47.89 14.46 38.65
N LEU A 650 46.69 15.05 38.61
CA LEU A 650 46.45 16.50 38.72
C LEU A 650 46.22 16.96 40.18
N ILE A 651 46.01 16.02 41.10
CA ILE A 651 45.80 16.25 42.51
C ILE A 651 47.10 15.94 43.29
#